data_e9f44488ce8295d92572b32d38eb25b2
#
_entry.id   e9f44488ce8295d92572b32d38eb25b2
#
_cell.length_a   1.000
_cell.length_b   1.000
_cell.length_c   1.000
_cell.angle_alpha   90.00
_cell.angle_beta   90.00
_cell.angle_gamma   90.00
#
_symmetry.space_group_name_H-M   'P 1'
#
loop_
_entity.id
_entity.type
_entity.pdbx_description
1 polymer ?
#
loop_
_entity_poly.entity_id
_entity_poly.type
_entity_poly.pdbx_seq_one_letter_code
_entity_poly.pdbx_strand_id
1 'polypeptide(L)'
;VARYGPLPGTLTSITPRGGRHRFFIWPNGIDIRNSASKVADGIDVRGDGGYACLPPSRTATGAVYQWDKGTDTGKAIYAPDWLVELVRFETRGQRRVKAWAAKALSDECDTVAATQPGKRNDALNRAAFNLFQIVAGGALDEREVWDRLLKAAGDCGLIADDGAMAAWRTIDSGREAGIQQPRTRPGGPTISPPSSSPPPPPGSSPPPPGASPGPAQPQPRPRAQVRLESGELIKNVDETEAALIAAGGLGLYQRGSLIVRPILSKLKAANGRRTFGWNLVPVVNLFMVETMMRAADFEKWDARARRFVPKDCPEKLADTYLARSGHWQLPVLAGVANTPFLRADGSLCEQPGYDAASQLLFEPNGRIFPAIPLQPTRDDALEALKYLETVIRAFPFVSKVDHAVALSAFLTALDRRAMMTAPLHAFTAPAPRTGKSLLVDIASLLATGQLAPVIAQGSKQEEFEKRLDAALIAADLIVNIDNCDHELTSSRLCQMLTQQRLVIRLLGYSKQVEVIINAAVYATGNNLTIANDLTDRTLLCSLDAGCERPGARHFDFDVIEDIHSERERLVIAALTVLRAWHIAGEPQQADPMGGFEDWSRRVRGALIWLGKADPCGSQITIHARDPGRSEFEAVAQHWETHIRAGIKMEYTVQEIINAGLIDNGLHTALMAVAANRSGPMVSNDRLGRWLRKNEDRIVGNLKLVRSGIRDGYSLWTLRRV
;
A
#
# COMPACT_ATOMS: atom_id res chain seq x y z
N VAL A 1 -2.60 -3.22 -41.63
CA VAL A 1 -2.82 -2.29 -42.78
C VAL A 1 -4.04 -2.70 -43.60
N ALA A 2 -4.15 -3.97 -44.01
CA ALA A 2 -5.32 -4.43 -44.82
C ALA A 2 -6.68 -4.25 -44.11
N ARG A 3 -6.73 -4.33 -42.76
CA ARG A 3 -7.98 -4.22 -41.98
C ARG A 3 -8.26 -2.80 -41.47
N TYR A 4 -7.24 -1.99 -41.22
CA TYR A 4 -7.36 -0.70 -40.52
C TYR A 4 -6.81 0.48 -41.32
N GLY A 5 -6.31 0.27 -42.53
CA GLY A 5 -5.67 1.31 -43.34
C GLY A 5 -4.20 1.56 -42.97
N PRO A 6 -3.52 2.48 -43.67
CA PRO A 6 -2.12 2.82 -43.42
C PRO A 6 -1.98 3.57 -42.08
N LEU A 7 -0.85 3.34 -41.38
CA LEU A 7 -0.49 4.15 -40.24
C LEU A 7 -0.26 5.60 -40.66
N PRO A 8 -0.82 6.59 -39.94
CA PRO A 8 -0.59 8.00 -40.25
C PRO A 8 0.87 8.38 -40.05
N GLY A 9 1.32 9.43 -40.79
CA GLY A 9 2.66 9.98 -40.64
C GLY A 9 2.87 10.53 -39.24
N THR A 10 3.93 10.12 -38.55
CA THR A 10 4.30 10.55 -37.22
C THR A 10 5.81 10.60 -37.10
N LEU A 11 6.33 11.18 -36.01
CA LEU A 11 7.75 11.18 -35.72
C LEU A 11 8.31 9.76 -35.84
N THR A 12 9.29 9.57 -36.76
CA THR A 12 9.82 8.24 -37.10
C THR A 12 11.34 8.25 -37.08
N SER A 13 11.96 7.23 -36.50
CA SER A 13 13.40 6.99 -36.63
C SER A 13 13.68 5.70 -37.38
N ILE A 14 14.78 5.71 -38.13
CA ILE A 14 15.30 4.55 -38.86
C ILE A 14 16.40 3.90 -38.02
N THR A 15 16.25 2.60 -37.80
CA THR A 15 17.26 1.84 -37.06
C THR A 15 18.45 1.51 -37.99
N PRO A 16 19.64 1.22 -37.45
CA PRO A 16 20.81 0.85 -38.24
C PRO A 16 20.64 -0.37 -39.14
N ARG A 17 19.61 -1.19 -38.90
CA ARG A 17 19.25 -2.37 -39.71
C ARG A 17 18.09 -2.13 -40.68
N GLY A 18 17.69 -0.86 -40.86
CA GLY A 18 16.60 -0.49 -41.79
C GLY A 18 15.17 -0.60 -41.19
N GLY A 19 15.04 -1.01 -39.93
CA GLY A 19 13.76 -0.99 -39.23
C GLY A 19 13.30 0.44 -38.91
N ARG A 20 12.03 0.63 -38.55
CA ARG A 20 11.48 1.93 -38.25
C ARG A 20 10.84 1.93 -36.86
N HIS A 21 11.16 2.94 -36.03
CA HIS A 21 10.45 3.25 -34.80
C HIS A 21 9.51 4.43 -35.08
N ARG A 22 8.20 4.21 -34.89
CA ARG A 22 7.15 5.23 -35.03
C ARG A 22 6.66 5.65 -33.66
N PHE A 23 6.69 6.96 -33.34
CA PHE A 23 6.36 7.51 -32.03
C PHE A 23 5.00 8.18 -32.09
N PHE A 24 4.09 7.75 -31.22
CA PHE A 24 2.74 8.30 -31.09
C PHE A 24 2.53 8.91 -29.72
N ILE A 25 1.78 10.01 -29.65
CA ILE A 25 1.25 10.54 -28.40
C ILE A 25 0.10 9.63 -27.98
N TRP A 26 0.09 9.24 -26.74
CA TRP A 26 -0.86 8.28 -26.22
C TRP A 26 -1.97 8.97 -25.42
N PRO A 27 -3.25 8.54 -25.53
CA PRO A 27 -4.33 9.09 -24.71
C PRO A 27 -4.13 8.77 -23.23
N ASN A 28 -4.35 9.76 -22.37
CA ASN A 28 -4.23 9.58 -20.93
C ASN A 28 -5.22 8.50 -20.40
N GLY A 29 -4.72 7.60 -19.54
CA GLY A 29 -5.55 6.61 -18.86
C GLY A 29 -5.71 5.26 -19.57
N ILE A 30 -4.96 5.03 -20.64
CA ILE A 30 -4.90 3.73 -21.35
C ILE A 30 -3.55 3.08 -21.12
N ASP A 31 -3.54 1.85 -20.57
CA ASP A 31 -2.34 1.07 -20.28
C ASP A 31 -1.83 0.35 -21.54
N ILE A 32 -0.54 0.55 -21.88
CA ILE A 32 0.13 -0.15 -22.96
C ILE A 32 1.39 -0.79 -22.46
N ARG A 33 1.47 -2.09 -22.61
CA ARG A 33 2.64 -2.86 -22.23
C ARG A 33 3.53 -3.19 -23.40
N ASN A 34 4.80 -3.43 -23.10
CA ASN A 34 5.74 -3.95 -24.06
C ASN A 34 5.27 -5.28 -24.62
N SER A 35 5.30 -5.42 -25.94
CA SER A 35 5.02 -6.69 -26.59
C SER A 35 5.91 -6.86 -27.83
N ALA A 36 6.29 -8.10 -28.12
CA ALA A 36 7.01 -8.47 -29.31
C ALA A 36 6.10 -9.32 -30.21
N SER A 37 5.92 -8.91 -31.45
CA SER A 37 5.14 -9.60 -32.50
C SER A 37 3.71 -10.02 -32.12
N LYS A 38 3.10 -9.39 -31.10
CA LYS A 38 1.70 -9.67 -30.69
C LYS A 38 0.66 -8.99 -31.56
N VAL A 39 1.01 -7.86 -32.14
CA VAL A 39 0.12 -7.08 -33.03
C VAL A 39 0.16 -7.65 -34.44
N ALA A 40 1.35 -7.94 -34.95
CA ALA A 40 1.62 -8.64 -36.17
C ALA A 40 3.10 -9.06 -36.18
N ASP A 41 3.44 -10.04 -37.03
CA ASP A 41 4.83 -10.50 -37.17
C ASP A 41 5.76 -9.34 -37.50
N GLY A 42 6.84 -9.22 -36.75
CA GLY A 42 7.83 -8.16 -36.88
C GLY A 42 7.43 -6.79 -36.39
N ILE A 43 6.28 -6.65 -35.68
CA ILE A 43 5.85 -5.41 -35.06
C ILE A 43 5.92 -5.53 -33.53
N ASP A 44 6.86 -4.79 -32.95
CA ASP A 44 7.01 -4.67 -31.51
C ASP A 44 6.36 -3.39 -31.03
N VAL A 45 5.67 -3.47 -29.90
CA VAL A 45 5.15 -2.32 -29.17
C VAL A 45 6.05 -2.04 -27.95
N ARG A 46 6.42 -0.78 -27.78
CA ARG A 46 7.13 -0.28 -26.60
C ARG A 46 6.25 0.77 -25.92
N GLY A 47 5.68 0.39 -24.80
CA GLY A 47 4.84 1.21 -23.93
C GLY A 47 5.49 1.40 -22.58
N ASP A 48 4.68 1.42 -21.53
CA ASP A 48 5.13 1.66 -20.18
C ASP A 48 6.22 0.68 -19.72
N GLY A 49 7.33 1.22 -19.19
CA GLY A 49 8.52 0.46 -18.81
C GLY A 49 9.37 -0.02 -20.00
N GLY A 50 9.01 0.32 -21.24
CA GLY A 50 9.82 0.08 -22.43
C GLY A 50 10.79 1.21 -22.74
N TYR A 51 11.80 0.91 -23.55
CA TYR A 51 12.71 1.91 -24.07
C TYR A 51 12.92 1.73 -25.56
N ALA A 52 13.20 2.82 -26.26
CA ALA A 52 13.61 2.84 -27.67
C ALA A 52 14.85 3.73 -27.82
N CYS A 53 15.80 3.28 -28.63
CA CYS A 53 16.95 4.11 -28.98
C CYS A 53 16.53 5.23 -29.95
N LEU A 54 16.89 6.46 -29.64
CA LEU A 54 16.61 7.66 -30.41
C LEU A 54 17.88 8.15 -31.13
N PRO A 55 17.77 8.78 -32.31
CA PRO A 55 18.87 9.52 -32.91
C PRO A 55 19.42 10.61 -31.96
N PRO A 56 20.73 10.81 -31.85
CA PRO A 56 21.80 10.21 -32.63
C PRO A 56 22.50 9.00 -32.01
N SER A 57 21.77 8.12 -31.31
CA SER A 57 22.36 6.92 -30.68
C SER A 57 23.15 6.08 -31.66
N ARG A 58 24.24 5.45 -31.17
CA ARG A 58 25.11 4.56 -31.95
C ARG A 58 25.09 3.14 -31.40
N THR A 59 25.18 2.16 -32.30
CA THR A 59 25.40 0.77 -31.89
C THR A 59 26.86 0.54 -31.52
N ALA A 60 27.16 -0.61 -30.89
CA ALA A 60 28.54 -1.01 -30.59
C ALA A 60 29.43 -1.10 -31.85
N THR A 61 28.85 -1.31 -33.04
CA THR A 61 29.54 -1.33 -34.34
C THR A 61 29.66 0.05 -34.98
N GLY A 62 29.24 1.13 -34.32
CA GLY A 62 29.33 2.51 -34.79
C GLY A 62 28.18 2.97 -35.69
N ALA A 63 27.26 2.08 -36.10
CA ALA A 63 26.10 2.45 -36.92
C ALA A 63 25.09 3.33 -36.14
N VAL A 64 24.51 4.32 -36.79
CA VAL A 64 23.76 5.42 -36.18
C VAL A 64 22.27 5.30 -36.46
N TYR A 65 21.43 5.56 -35.42
CA TYR A 65 20.01 5.81 -35.61
C TYR A 65 19.80 7.19 -36.24
N GLN A 66 18.88 7.31 -37.18
CA GLN A 66 18.60 8.55 -37.89
C GLN A 66 17.11 8.87 -37.91
N TRP A 67 16.76 10.18 -37.94
CA TRP A 67 15.37 10.60 -38.17
C TRP A 67 14.99 10.37 -39.63
N ASP A 68 13.77 9.85 -39.85
CA ASP A 68 13.23 9.62 -41.22
C ASP A 68 12.71 10.95 -41.78
N LYS A 69 13.51 11.58 -42.67
CA LYS A 69 13.18 12.87 -43.28
C LYS A 69 12.01 12.82 -44.26
N GLY A 70 11.59 11.62 -44.71
CA GLY A 70 10.55 11.46 -45.75
C GLY A 70 9.14 11.26 -45.16
N THR A 71 9.02 10.83 -43.92
CA THR A 71 7.72 10.60 -43.24
C THR A 71 7.56 11.39 -41.98
N ASP A 72 8.54 12.21 -41.60
CA ASP A 72 8.61 12.95 -40.37
C ASP A 72 7.90 14.28 -40.50
N THR A 73 6.81 14.47 -39.74
CA THR A 73 6.15 15.76 -39.55
C THR A 73 6.89 16.64 -38.53
N GLY A 74 8.06 16.19 -38.00
CA GLY A 74 8.81 16.83 -36.93
C GLY A 74 8.17 16.71 -35.56
N LYS A 75 6.98 16.13 -35.48
CA LYS A 75 6.21 15.97 -34.21
C LYS A 75 5.54 14.59 -34.15
N ALA A 76 5.47 14.05 -32.94
CA ALA A 76 4.60 12.92 -32.68
C ALA A 76 3.14 13.38 -32.70
N ILE A 77 2.26 12.58 -33.34
CA ILE A 77 0.81 12.80 -33.37
C ILE A 77 0.11 11.84 -32.41
N TYR A 78 -1.15 12.10 -32.10
CA TYR A 78 -1.97 11.17 -31.31
C TYR A 78 -2.15 9.83 -32.07
N ALA A 79 -2.06 8.73 -31.31
CA ALA A 79 -2.35 7.42 -31.85
C ALA A 79 -3.83 7.36 -32.31
N PRO A 80 -4.11 6.85 -33.51
CA PRO A 80 -5.51 6.70 -33.94
C PRO A 80 -6.24 5.66 -33.08
N ASP A 81 -7.54 5.83 -32.87
CA ASP A 81 -8.35 5.01 -31.96
C ASP A 81 -8.24 3.51 -32.24
N TRP A 82 -8.22 3.11 -33.51
CA TRP A 82 -8.05 1.71 -33.87
C TRP A 82 -6.68 1.12 -33.44
N LEU A 83 -5.60 1.93 -33.42
CA LEU A 83 -4.30 1.50 -32.95
C LEU A 83 -4.29 1.40 -31.43
N VAL A 84 -4.95 2.34 -30.75
CA VAL A 84 -5.14 2.33 -29.29
C VAL A 84 -5.84 1.04 -28.88
N GLU A 85 -6.95 0.69 -29.50
CA GLU A 85 -7.70 -0.54 -29.22
C GLU A 85 -6.89 -1.81 -29.51
N LEU A 86 -6.05 -1.80 -30.53
CA LEU A 86 -5.25 -2.96 -30.94
C LEU A 86 -4.12 -3.28 -29.97
N VAL A 87 -3.53 -2.26 -29.31
CA VAL A 87 -2.33 -2.42 -28.48
C VAL A 87 -2.59 -2.23 -26.99
N ARG A 88 -3.82 -1.80 -26.61
CA ARG A 88 -4.18 -1.62 -25.18
C ARG A 88 -4.09 -2.95 -24.44
N PHE A 89 -3.58 -2.88 -23.23
CA PHE A 89 -3.54 -4.05 -22.35
C PHE A 89 -4.85 -4.22 -21.62
N GLU A 90 -5.48 -5.38 -21.76
CA GLU A 90 -6.65 -5.78 -20.98
C GLU A 90 -6.28 -6.88 -19.99
N THR A 91 -6.65 -6.68 -18.71
CA THR A 91 -6.48 -7.71 -17.69
C THR A 91 -7.43 -8.89 -17.93
N ARG A 92 -7.13 -10.05 -17.37
CA ARG A 92 -8.03 -11.23 -17.43
C ARG A 92 -9.41 -10.93 -16.84
N GLY A 93 -9.46 -10.09 -15.79
CA GLY A 93 -10.71 -9.60 -15.18
C GLY A 93 -11.53 -8.74 -16.15
N GLN A 94 -10.89 -7.79 -16.82
CA GLN A 94 -11.55 -6.95 -17.83
C GLN A 94 -12.08 -7.77 -19.02
N ARG A 95 -11.32 -8.77 -19.48
CA ARG A 95 -11.79 -9.71 -20.53
C ARG A 95 -13.01 -10.51 -20.07
N ARG A 96 -13.03 -10.99 -18.82
CA ARG A 96 -14.19 -11.70 -18.25
C ARG A 96 -15.41 -10.79 -18.12
N VAL A 97 -15.23 -9.53 -17.69
CA VAL A 97 -16.30 -8.53 -17.60
C VAL A 97 -16.83 -8.18 -19.01
N LYS A 98 -15.97 -7.97 -20.00
CA LYS A 98 -16.39 -7.74 -21.39
C LYS A 98 -17.12 -8.95 -21.98
N ALA A 99 -16.62 -10.16 -21.76
CA ALA A 99 -17.27 -11.38 -22.24
C ALA A 99 -18.66 -11.58 -21.60
N TRP A 100 -18.80 -11.31 -20.29
CA TRP A 100 -20.07 -11.31 -19.61
C TRP A 100 -21.02 -10.22 -20.14
N ALA A 101 -20.54 -9.01 -20.32
CA ALA A 101 -21.32 -7.88 -20.83
C ALA A 101 -21.79 -8.14 -22.27
N ALA A 102 -20.93 -8.66 -23.14
CA ALA A 102 -21.27 -9.03 -24.51
C ALA A 102 -22.33 -10.16 -24.55
N LYS A 103 -22.20 -11.15 -23.65
CA LYS A 103 -23.20 -12.19 -23.51
C LYS A 103 -24.55 -11.63 -23.02
N ALA A 104 -24.56 -10.75 -22.01
CA ALA A 104 -25.76 -10.08 -21.53
C ALA A 104 -26.45 -9.27 -22.64
N LEU A 105 -25.67 -8.57 -23.47
CA LEU A 105 -26.22 -7.83 -24.63
C LEU A 105 -26.90 -8.78 -25.64
N SER A 106 -26.27 -9.93 -25.94
CA SER A 106 -26.88 -10.91 -26.83
C SER A 106 -28.16 -11.50 -26.21
N ASP A 107 -28.08 -11.99 -24.99
CA ASP A 107 -29.21 -12.69 -24.31
C ASP A 107 -30.44 -11.76 -24.16
N GLU A 108 -30.24 -10.48 -23.81
CA GLU A 108 -31.34 -9.49 -23.70
C GLU A 108 -31.94 -9.14 -25.08
N CYS A 109 -31.11 -8.93 -26.12
CA CYS A 109 -31.61 -8.67 -27.47
C CYS A 109 -32.36 -9.88 -28.05
N ASP A 110 -31.87 -11.11 -27.83
CA ASP A 110 -32.50 -12.33 -28.27
C ASP A 110 -33.88 -12.51 -27.57
N THR A 111 -33.94 -12.17 -26.28
CA THR A 111 -35.19 -12.18 -25.50
C THR A 111 -36.20 -11.21 -26.06
N VAL A 112 -35.80 -9.97 -26.41
CA VAL A 112 -36.69 -8.95 -27.05
C VAL A 112 -37.17 -9.46 -28.40
N ALA A 113 -36.26 -9.96 -29.24
CA ALA A 113 -36.57 -10.45 -30.58
C ALA A 113 -37.58 -11.62 -30.59
N ALA A 114 -37.54 -12.47 -29.55
CA ALA A 114 -38.44 -13.63 -29.42
C ALA A 114 -39.76 -13.31 -28.71
N THR A 115 -39.98 -12.06 -28.27
CA THR A 115 -41.15 -11.71 -27.43
C THR A 115 -42.43 -11.59 -28.27
N GLN A 116 -43.52 -12.22 -27.81
CA GLN A 116 -44.84 -12.23 -28.43
C GLN A 116 -45.56 -10.86 -28.36
N PRO A 117 -46.47 -10.54 -29.30
CA PRO A 117 -47.30 -9.34 -29.24
C PRO A 117 -47.98 -9.11 -27.88
N GLY A 118 -48.12 -7.87 -27.46
CA GLY A 118 -48.70 -7.46 -26.17
C GLY A 118 -47.71 -7.43 -25.00
N LYS A 119 -46.48 -7.97 -25.14
CA LYS A 119 -45.40 -7.93 -24.12
C LYS A 119 -44.10 -7.31 -24.64
N ARG A 120 -44.04 -6.93 -25.92
CA ARG A 120 -42.83 -6.50 -26.59
C ARG A 120 -42.26 -5.20 -26.02
N ASN A 121 -43.16 -4.24 -25.72
CA ASN A 121 -42.76 -2.94 -25.18
C ASN A 121 -42.12 -3.08 -23.75
N ASP A 122 -42.74 -3.91 -22.91
CA ASP A 122 -42.21 -4.20 -21.56
C ASP A 122 -40.88 -4.95 -21.62
N ALA A 123 -40.75 -5.90 -22.56
CA ALA A 123 -39.50 -6.62 -22.76
C ALA A 123 -38.39 -5.67 -23.22
N LEU A 124 -38.66 -4.78 -24.16
CA LEU A 124 -37.70 -3.79 -24.66
C LEU A 124 -37.27 -2.80 -23.57
N ASN A 125 -38.24 -2.30 -22.78
CA ASN A 125 -37.92 -1.39 -21.66
C ASN A 125 -37.03 -2.06 -20.61
N ARG A 126 -37.34 -3.32 -20.25
CA ARG A 126 -36.55 -4.10 -19.30
C ARG A 126 -35.16 -4.39 -19.82
N ALA A 127 -35.02 -4.80 -21.07
CA ALA A 127 -33.73 -5.03 -21.72
C ALA A 127 -32.89 -3.75 -21.77
N ALA A 128 -33.49 -2.62 -22.12
CA ALA A 128 -32.83 -1.32 -22.08
C ALA A 128 -32.35 -1.00 -20.65
N PHE A 129 -33.22 -1.09 -19.66
CA PHE A 129 -32.84 -0.88 -18.26
C PHE A 129 -31.63 -1.74 -17.85
N ASN A 130 -31.65 -3.05 -18.08
CA ASN A 130 -30.58 -3.96 -17.71
C ASN A 130 -29.28 -3.67 -18.44
N LEU A 131 -29.32 -3.36 -19.72
CA LEU A 131 -28.12 -3.10 -20.52
C LEU A 131 -27.51 -1.74 -20.23
N PHE A 132 -28.32 -0.70 -20.00
CA PHE A 132 -27.81 0.62 -19.67
C PHE A 132 -27.24 0.71 -18.23
N GLN A 133 -27.59 -0.21 -17.33
CA GLN A 133 -26.84 -0.42 -16.09
C GLN A 133 -25.40 -0.85 -16.36
N ILE A 134 -25.21 -1.74 -17.36
CA ILE A 134 -23.88 -2.25 -17.74
C ILE A 134 -23.08 -1.17 -18.51
N VAL A 135 -23.75 -0.34 -19.30
CA VAL A 135 -23.17 0.85 -19.95
C VAL A 135 -22.66 1.83 -18.88
N ALA A 136 -23.48 2.16 -17.89
CA ALA A 136 -23.10 3.03 -16.78
C ALA A 136 -21.96 2.44 -15.94
N GLY A 137 -21.84 1.10 -15.89
CA GLY A 137 -20.71 0.38 -15.32
C GLY A 137 -19.44 0.36 -16.19
N GLY A 138 -19.48 0.93 -17.39
CA GLY A 138 -18.33 1.04 -18.31
C GLY A 138 -17.94 -0.25 -19.05
N ALA A 139 -18.83 -1.28 -19.07
CA ALA A 139 -18.51 -2.58 -19.69
C ALA A 139 -19.16 -2.77 -21.09
N LEU A 140 -20.09 -1.91 -21.49
CA LEU A 140 -20.70 -1.85 -22.84
C LEU A 140 -20.62 -0.44 -23.40
N ASP A 141 -20.58 -0.35 -24.74
CA ASP A 141 -20.70 0.91 -25.45
C ASP A 141 -22.16 1.30 -25.60
N GLU A 142 -22.49 2.57 -25.31
CA GLU A 142 -23.87 3.07 -25.33
C GLU A 142 -24.49 2.96 -26.71
N ARG A 143 -23.73 3.30 -27.77
CA ARG A 143 -24.23 3.27 -29.14
C ARG A 143 -24.47 1.84 -29.62
N GLU A 144 -23.58 0.91 -29.28
CA GLU A 144 -23.77 -0.50 -29.59
C GLU A 144 -25.06 -1.07 -28.99
N VAL A 145 -25.35 -0.71 -27.73
CA VAL A 145 -26.60 -1.13 -27.06
C VAL A 145 -27.83 -0.56 -27.74
N TRP A 146 -27.80 0.73 -28.11
CA TRP A 146 -28.88 1.36 -28.87
C TRP A 146 -29.17 0.65 -30.19
N ASP A 147 -28.15 0.45 -31.01
CA ASP A 147 -28.26 -0.15 -32.33
C ASP A 147 -28.81 -1.60 -32.24
N ARG A 148 -28.35 -2.37 -31.27
CA ARG A 148 -28.78 -3.76 -31.05
C ARG A 148 -30.20 -3.86 -30.53
N LEU A 149 -30.64 -2.98 -29.61
CA LEU A 149 -32.03 -2.95 -29.10
C LEU A 149 -33.02 -2.50 -30.16
N LEU A 150 -32.70 -1.49 -30.96
CA LEU A 150 -33.54 -1.07 -32.08
C LEU A 150 -33.68 -2.19 -33.11
N LYS A 151 -32.61 -2.91 -33.42
CA LYS A 151 -32.68 -4.08 -34.29
C LYS A 151 -33.61 -5.16 -33.70
N ALA A 152 -33.46 -5.50 -32.44
CA ALA A 152 -34.27 -6.51 -31.76
C ALA A 152 -35.77 -6.10 -31.71
N ALA A 153 -36.05 -4.80 -31.53
CA ALA A 153 -37.42 -4.25 -31.62
C ALA A 153 -38.01 -4.35 -33.05
N GLY A 154 -37.16 -4.24 -34.06
CA GLY A 154 -37.54 -4.53 -35.46
C GLY A 154 -37.86 -6.00 -35.70
N ASP A 155 -36.94 -6.87 -35.23
CA ASP A 155 -37.03 -8.31 -35.40
C ASP A 155 -38.28 -8.92 -34.74
N CYS A 156 -38.73 -8.41 -33.58
CA CYS A 156 -39.97 -8.85 -32.93
C CYS A 156 -41.25 -8.21 -33.54
N GLY A 157 -41.09 -7.29 -34.49
CA GLY A 157 -42.23 -6.60 -35.13
C GLY A 157 -42.79 -5.39 -34.35
N LEU A 158 -42.18 -4.96 -33.24
CA LEU A 158 -42.65 -3.80 -32.46
C LEU A 158 -42.56 -2.50 -33.27
N ILE A 159 -41.51 -2.33 -34.06
CA ILE A 159 -41.35 -1.16 -34.94
C ILE A 159 -42.40 -1.13 -36.06
N ALA A 160 -42.79 -2.29 -36.56
CA ALA A 160 -43.83 -2.38 -37.60
C ALA A 160 -45.22 -2.02 -37.04
N ASP A 161 -45.52 -2.40 -35.78
CA ASP A 161 -46.81 -2.19 -35.15
C ASP A 161 -46.94 -0.77 -34.56
N ASP A 162 -45.93 -0.30 -33.79
CA ASP A 162 -46.01 0.95 -33.00
C ASP A 162 -45.15 2.10 -33.55
N GLY A 163 -44.30 1.80 -34.53
CA GLY A 163 -43.39 2.75 -35.16
C GLY A 163 -42.04 2.92 -34.43
N ALA A 164 -40.99 3.29 -35.16
CA ALA A 164 -39.61 3.41 -34.67
C ALA A 164 -39.47 4.43 -33.51
N MET A 165 -40.26 5.53 -33.53
CA MET A 165 -40.23 6.54 -32.46
C MET A 165 -40.81 6.04 -31.13
N ALA A 166 -41.77 5.11 -31.16
CA ALA A 166 -42.29 4.49 -29.95
C ALA A 166 -41.24 3.55 -29.31
N ALA A 167 -40.59 2.71 -30.13
CA ALA A 167 -39.50 1.88 -29.70
C ALA A 167 -38.34 2.71 -29.13
N TRP A 168 -37.99 3.82 -29.79
CA TRP A 168 -36.96 4.75 -29.32
C TRP A 168 -37.27 5.31 -27.92
N ARG A 169 -38.49 5.81 -27.69
CA ARG A 169 -38.94 6.32 -26.38
C ARG A 169 -38.88 5.25 -25.29
N THR A 170 -39.23 4.02 -25.63
CA THR A 170 -39.17 2.89 -24.71
C THR A 170 -37.74 2.56 -24.29
N ILE A 171 -36.79 2.57 -25.24
CA ILE A 171 -35.37 2.37 -24.95
C ILE A 171 -34.83 3.53 -24.11
N ASP A 172 -35.20 4.78 -24.42
CA ASP A 172 -34.73 5.96 -23.68
C ASP A 172 -35.23 5.97 -22.23
N SER A 173 -36.52 5.60 -22.02
CA SER A 173 -37.06 5.43 -20.66
C SER A 173 -36.30 4.38 -19.85
N GLY A 174 -36.00 3.22 -20.44
CA GLY A 174 -35.19 2.18 -19.81
C GLY A 174 -33.72 2.65 -19.54
N ARG A 175 -33.18 3.43 -20.49
CA ARG A 175 -31.85 4.04 -20.38
C ARG A 175 -31.75 5.00 -19.20
N GLU A 176 -32.67 5.98 -19.10
CA GLU A 176 -32.64 6.96 -18.01
C GLU A 176 -32.70 6.28 -16.64
N ALA A 177 -33.53 5.25 -16.47
CA ALA A 177 -33.63 4.49 -15.24
C ALA A 177 -32.38 3.62 -15.00
N GLY A 178 -31.83 3.01 -16.06
CA GLY A 178 -30.65 2.10 -15.97
C GLY A 178 -29.37 2.82 -15.64
N ILE A 179 -29.11 4.00 -16.22
CA ILE A 179 -27.88 4.78 -15.96
C ILE A 179 -27.76 5.20 -14.49
N GLN A 180 -28.87 5.38 -13.79
CA GLN A 180 -28.85 5.72 -12.36
C GLN A 180 -28.40 4.56 -11.46
N GLN A 181 -28.28 3.35 -11.97
CA GLN A 181 -27.96 2.14 -11.21
C GLN A 181 -26.81 1.34 -11.85
N PRO A 182 -25.57 1.81 -11.83
CA PRO A 182 -24.44 1.17 -12.51
C PRO A 182 -24.19 -0.26 -12.06
N ARG A 183 -23.99 -1.19 -13.02
CA ARG A 183 -23.71 -2.61 -12.78
C ARG A 183 -22.40 -3.02 -13.44
N THR A 184 -21.42 -3.42 -12.61
CA THR A 184 -20.05 -3.75 -13.05
C THR A 184 -19.71 -5.23 -13.01
N ARG A 185 -20.63 -6.12 -12.51
CA ARG A 185 -20.36 -7.56 -12.28
C ARG A 185 -21.59 -8.44 -12.57
N PRO A 186 -21.38 -9.74 -12.95
CA PRO A 186 -22.44 -10.75 -12.95
C PRO A 186 -22.98 -10.93 -11.52
N GLY A 187 -24.32 -11.02 -11.36
CA GLY A 187 -24.96 -11.33 -10.07
C GLY A 187 -25.25 -10.14 -9.14
N GLY A 188 -25.09 -8.88 -9.58
CA GLY A 188 -25.62 -7.73 -8.87
C GLY A 188 -27.16 -7.76 -8.81
N PRO A 189 -27.81 -7.13 -7.79
CA PRO A 189 -29.27 -7.18 -7.62
C PRO A 189 -29.97 -6.67 -8.87
N THR A 190 -30.85 -7.50 -9.42
CA THR A 190 -31.77 -7.11 -10.51
C THR A 190 -32.98 -6.49 -9.83
N ILE A 191 -33.03 -5.17 -9.76
CA ILE A 191 -34.25 -4.47 -9.37
C ILE A 191 -35.06 -4.30 -10.65
N SER A 192 -36.30 -4.78 -10.66
CA SER A 192 -37.20 -4.57 -11.81
C SER A 192 -37.52 -3.09 -11.95
N PRO A 193 -37.62 -2.54 -13.19
CA PRO A 193 -38.01 -1.15 -13.39
C PRO A 193 -39.43 -0.92 -12.84
N PRO A 194 -39.74 0.27 -12.34
CA PRO A 194 -41.11 0.61 -11.97
C PRO A 194 -42.03 0.46 -13.21
N SER A 195 -43.13 -0.25 -13.06
CA SER A 195 -44.11 -0.42 -14.13
C SER A 195 -44.63 0.94 -14.59
N SER A 196 -44.50 1.22 -15.88
CA SER A 196 -45.09 2.41 -16.52
C SER A 196 -46.58 2.21 -16.69
N SER A 197 -47.35 2.55 -15.66
CA SER A 197 -48.80 2.81 -15.83
C SER A 197 -48.97 4.30 -15.95
N PRO A 198 -49.78 4.79 -16.92
CA PRO A 198 -50.06 6.21 -17.03
C PRO A 198 -50.87 6.71 -15.83
N PRO A 199 -50.65 7.96 -15.36
CA PRO A 199 -51.35 8.50 -14.21
C PRO A 199 -52.85 8.62 -14.48
N PRO A 200 -53.75 8.28 -13.53
CA PRO A 200 -55.15 8.54 -13.61
C PRO A 200 -55.42 10.05 -13.50
N PRO A 201 -56.53 10.54 -14.09
CA PRO A 201 -56.86 11.96 -14.04
C PRO A 201 -57.24 12.42 -12.63
N PRO A 202 -57.09 13.72 -12.31
CA PRO A 202 -57.24 14.24 -10.95
C PRO A 202 -58.69 14.21 -10.50
N GLY A 203 -58.98 13.38 -9.51
CA GLY A 203 -60.25 13.33 -8.79
C GLY A 203 -60.01 13.20 -7.31
N SER A 204 -60.45 14.19 -6.59
CA SER A 204 -60.35 14.43 -5.16
C SER A 204 -60.80 13.29 -4.26
N SER A 205 -59.93 12.86 -3.31
CA SER A 205 -60.34 12.26 -2.03
C SER A 205 -59.26 12.50 -0.96
N PRO A 206 -59.63 12.72 0.29
CA PRO A 206 -58.70 13.13 1.34
C PRO A 206 -57.81 11.98 1.83
N PRO A 207 -56.61 12.27 2.36
CA PRO A 207 -55.65 11.24 2.80
C PRO A 207 -56.07 10.58 4.12
N PRO A 208 -55.75 9.29 4.30
CA PRO A 208 -55.93 8.61 5.58
C PRO A 208 -54.91 9.09 6.63
N PRO A 209 -55.24 9.14 7.91
CA PRO A 209 -54.34 9.57 8.96
C PRO A 209 -53.37 8.43 9.32
N GLY A 210 -52.05 8.72 9.32
CA GLY A 210 -51.05 7.79 9.89
C GLY A 210 -49.80 7.50 9.07
N ALA A 211 -49.33 8.38 8.20
CA ALA A 211 -48.01 8.26 7.60
C ALA A 211 -46.99 9.02 8.48
N SER A 212 -46.10 8.29 9.15
CA SER A 212 -44.92 8.86 9.80
C SER A 212 -44.08 9.61 8.77
N PRO A 213 -43.53 10.78 9.09
CA PRO A 213 -42.69 11.53 8.17
C PRO A 213 -41.40 10.74 7.91
N GLY A 214 -41.09 10.52 6.64
CA GLY A 214 -39.80 9.98 6.22
C GLY A 214 -38.62 10.83 6.76
N PRO A 215 -37.41 10.29 6.85
CA PRO A 215 -36.30 11.00 7.44
C PRO A 215 -36.08 12.32 6.70
N ALA A 216 -36.28 13.42 7.42
CA ALA A 216 -36.03 14.76 6.92
C ALA A 216 -34.57 14.86 6.47
N GLN A 217 -34.34 15.37 5.26
CA GLN A 217 -33.01 15.80 4.86
C GLN A 217 -32.47 16.74 5.95
N PRO A 218 -31.22 16.55 6.44
CA PRO A 218 -30.67 17.41 7.47
C PRO A 218 -30.63 18.85 6.92
N GLN A 219 -31.44 19.71 7.46
CA GLN A 219 -31.34 21.15 7.19
C GLN A 219 -29.95 21.61 7.60
N PRO A 220 -29.26 22.46 6.81
CA PRO A 220 -27.98 22.99 7.16
C PRO A 220 -28.09 23.69 8.52
N ARG A 221 -27.35 23.22 9.52
CA ARG A 221 -27.31 23.88 10.82
C ARG A 221 -26.87 25.32 10.64
N PRO A 222 -27.52 26.31 11.27
CA PRO A 222 -27.05 27.68 11.19
C PRO A 222 -25.60 27.75 11.68
N ARG A 223 -24.70 28.38 10.90
CA ARG A 223 -23.31 28.55 11.30
C ARG A 223 -23.22 29.42 12.56
N ALA A 224 -22.22 29.15 13.37
CA ALA A 224 -21.94 30.01 14.52
C ALA A 224 -21.57 31.43 14.04
N GLN A 225 -22.02 32.45 14.75
CA GLN A 225 -21.61 33.85 14.49
C GLN A 225 -20.41 34.19 15.37
N VAL A 226 -19.31 34.63 14.78
CA VAL A 226 -18.11 35.09 15.47
C VAL A 226 -17.98 36.60 15.24
N ARG A 227 -18.10 37.40 16.30
CA ARG A 227 -17.95 38.85 16.27
C ARG A 227 -16.53 39.26 16.54
N LEU A 228 -15.84 39.74 15.51
CA LEU A 228 -14.44 40.16 15.59
C LEU A 228 -14.31 41.49 16.39
N GLU A 229 -13.85 41.36 17.64
CA GLU A 229 -13.57 42.48 18.52
C GLU A 229 -12.10 42.96 18.32
N SER A 230 -11.91 44.23 18.08
CA SER A 230 -10.56 44.82 17.89
C SER A 230 -9.83 44.84 19.24
N GLY A 231 -8.61 44.29 19.27
CA GLY A 231 -7.83 44.16 20.52
C GLY A 231 -8.00 42.80 21.22
N GLU A 232 -9.08 42.05 20.92
CA GLU A 232 -9.45 40.81 21.58
C GLU A 232 -9.11 39.55 20.76
N LEU A 233 -7.86 39.49 20.22
CA LEU A 233 -7.44 38.43 19.31
C LEU A 233 -7.58 37.03 19.97
N ILE A 234 -7.27 36.89 21.25
CA ILE A 234 -7.34 35.61 21.98
C ILE A 234 -8.80 35.14 22.06
N LYS A 235 -9.72 36.01 22.48
CA LYS A 235 -11.16 35.75 22.53
C LYS A 235 -11.70 35.34 21.16
N ASN A 236 -11.35 36.09 20.11
CA ASN A 236 -11.77 35.79 18.74
C ASN A 236 -11.30 34.40 18.28
N VAL A 237 -10.10 33.97 18.66
CA VAL A 237 -9.56 32.63 18.36
C VAL A 237 -10.32 31.55 19.14
N ASP A 238 -10.61 31.79 20.43
CA ASP A 238 -11.34 30.83 21.27
C ASP A 238 -12.79 30.61 20.78
N GLU A 239 -13.48 31.69 20.42
CA GLU A 239 -14.83 31.61 19.82
C GLU A 239 -14.81 30.89 18.47
N THR A 240 -13.77 31.11 17.67
CA THR A 240 -13.59 30.41 16.38
C THR A 240 -13.31 28.94 16.57
N GLU A 241 -12.47 28.56 17.54
CA GLU A 241 -12.24 27.15 17.87
C GLU A 241 -13.51 26.48 18.37
N ALA A 242 -14.29 27.14 19.24
CA ALA A 242 -15.57 26.62 19.68
C ALA A 242 -16.53 26.37 18.49
N ALA A 243 -16.55 27.28 17.50
CA ALA A 243 -17.31 27.13 16.28
C ALA A 243 -16.83 25.96 15.42
N LEU A 244 -15.51 25.75 15.29
CA LEU A 244 -14.92 24.62 14.60
C LEU A 244 -15.33 23.28 15.25
N ILE A 245 -15.26 23.20 16.58
CA ILE A 245 -15.66 22.01 17.34
C ILE A 245 -17.16 21.74 17.19
N ALA A 246 -18.00 22.78 17.31
CA ALA A 246 -19.45 22.67 17.13
C ALA A 246 -19.83 22.21 15.71
N ALA A 247 -19.03 22.57 14.70
CA ALA A 247 -19.18 22.11 13.33
C ALA A 247 -18.64 20.67 13.11
N GLY A 248 -18.19 19.98 14.15
CA GLY A 248 -17.62 18.62 14.08
C GLY A 248 -16.17 18.60 13.63
N GLY A 249 -15.41 19.68 13.81
CA GLY A 249 -14.00 19.79 13.49
C GLY A 249 -13.65 19.83 11.99
N LEU A 250 -14.64 19.65 11.11
CA LEU A 250 -14.51 19.73 9.64
C LEU A 250 -13.34 18.91 9.05
N GLY A 251 -13.04 17.76 9.67
CA GLY A 251 -11.93 16.88 9.24
C GLY A 251 -10.56 17.36 9.66
N LEU A 252 -10.46 18.27 10.62
CA LEU A 252 -9.22 18.71 11.25
C LEU A 252 -8.88 17.88 12.48
N TYR A 253 -7.61 17.57 12.63
CA TYR A 253 -7.10 16.76 13.74
C TYR A 253 -5.74 17.29 14.22
N GLN A 254 -5.39 16.98 15.48
CA GLN A 254 -4.04 17.22 15.99
C GLN A 254 -3.14 16.01 15.69
N ARG A 255 -1.89 16.25 15.33
CA ARG A 255 -0.83 15.24 15.28
C ARG A 255 0.49 15.84 15.74
N GLY A 256 0.92 15.48 16.95
CA GLY A 256 2.06 16.12 17.58
C GLY A 256 1.89 17.63 17.67
N SER A 257 2.82 18.38 17.11
CA SER A 257 2.81 19.85 17.08
C SER A 257 2.11 20.46 15.87
N LEU A 258 1.31 19.70 15.12
CA LEU A 258 0.67 20.14 13.88
C LEU A 258 -0.84 19.88 13.92
N ILE A 259 -1.59 20.76 13.23
CA ILE A 259 -2.95 20.42 12.76
C ILE A 259 -2.80 19.75 11.39
N VAL A 260 -3.46 18.59 11.24
CA VAL A 260 -3.44 17.79 10.01
C VAL A 260 -4.85 17.52 9.52
N ARG A 261 -4.96 17.22 8.22
CA ARG A 261 -6.18 16.69 7.63
C ARG A 261 -5.89 15.43 6.83
N PRO A 262 -6.74 14.40 6.89
CA PRO A 262 -6.62 13.23 6.03
C PRO A 262 -7.04 13.61 4.61
N ILE A 263 -6.21 13.26 3.63
CA ILE A 263 -6.48 13.45 2.20
C ILE A 263 -6.36 12.11 1.51
N LEU A 264 -7.41 11.74 0.76
CA LEU A 264 -7.34 10.60 -0.13
C LEU A 264 -6.61 11.01 -1.42
N SER A 265 -5.35 10.67 -1.53
CA SER A 265 -4.57 10.89 -2.76
C SER A 265 -4.98 9.85 -3.80
N LYS A 266 -5.57 10.34 -4.91
CA LYS A 266 -5.88 9.54 -6.09
C LYS A 266 -4.76 9.75 -7.11
N LEU A 267 -3.60 9.13 -6.89
CA LEU A 267 -2.50 9.17 -7.83
C LEU A 267 -2.72 8.11 -8.90
N LYS A 268 -2.78 8.53 -10.16
CA LYS A 268 -2.63 7.61 -11.28
C LYS A 268 -1.13 7.38 -11.44
N ALA A 269 -0.64 6.20 -11.06
CA ALA A 269 0.71 5.82 -11.43
C ALA A 269 0.83 5.74 -12.96
N ALA A 270 2.02 5.99 -13.49
CA ALA A 270 2.30 6.01 -14.94
C ALA A 270 1.91 4.72 -15.67
N ASN A 271 1.73 3.61 -14.95
CA ASN A 271 1.32 2.30 -15.46
C ASN A 271 -0.19 2.02 -15.34
N GLY A 272 -1.02 3.07 -15.15
CA GLY A 272 -2.48 2.92 -15.03
C GLY A 272 -2.95 2.37 -13.68
N ARG A 273 -2.06 1.97 -12.78
CA ARG A 273 -2.41 1.57 -11.42
C ARG A 273 -2.96 2.80 -10.69
N ARG A 274 -4.17 2.68 -10.16
CA ARG A 274 -4.74 3.70 -9.26
C ARG A 274 -4.21 3.42 -7.87
N THR A 275 -3.27 4.23 -7.40
CA THR A 275 -2.87 4.24 -6.00
C THR A 275 -3.80 5.18 -5.25
N PHE A 276 -4.61 4.64 -4.37
CA PHE A 276 -5.42 5.39 -3.43
C PHE A 276 -4.75 5.26 -2.07
N GLY A 277 -4.26 6.33 -1.51
CA GLY A 277 -3.66 6.32 -0.17
C GLY A 277 -4.19 7.49 0.64
N TRP A 278 -4.52 7.25 1.90
CA TRP A 278 -4.74 8.32 2.85
C TRP A 278 -3.40 8.88 3.31
N ASN A 279 -3.24 10.19 3.15
CA ASN A 279 -2.09 10.93 3.64
C ASN A 279 -2.56 11.94 4.68
N LEU A 280 -1.81 12.09 5.75
CA LEU A 280 -2.03 13.15 6.72
C LEU A 280 -1.22 14.36 6.30
N VAL A 281 -1.90 15.41 5.82
CA VAL A 281 -1.27 16.62 5.32
C VAL A 281 -1.38 17.74 6.36
N PRO A 282 -0.27 18.41 6.70
CA PRO A 282 -0.32 19.58 7.57
C PRO A 282 -1.22 20.68 6.98
N VAL A 283 -1.98 21.32 7.85
CA VAL A 283 -2.87 22.42 7.47
C VAL A 283 -2.07 23.71 7.37
N VAL A 284 -2.19 24.39 6.22
CA VAL A 284 -1.59 25.70 5.97
C VAL A 284 -2.59 26.82 6.27
N ASN A 285 -2.09 28.05 6.47
CA ASN A 285 -2.91 29.21 6.89
C ASN A 285 -4.15 29.42 6.01
N LEU A 286 -3.98 29.51 4.69
CA LEU A 286 -5.13 29.77 3.79
C LEU A 286 -6.20 28.70 3.85
N PHE A 287 -5.81 27.42 4.00
CA PHE A 287 -6.78 26.35 4.18
C PHE A 287 -7.48 26.45 5.56
N MET A 288 -6.76 26.90 6.59
CA MET A 288 -7.36 27.15 7.90
C MET A 288 -8.39 28.28 7.82
N VAL A 289 -8.09 29.40 7.15
CA VAL A 289 -9.04 30.50 6.89
C VAL A 289 -10.32 29.97 6.22
N GLU A 290 -10.17 29.19 5.14
CA GLU A 290 -11.32 28.57 4.45
C GLU A 290 -12.14 27.69 5.39
N THR A 291 -11.49 26.88 6.21
CA THR A 291 -12.15 25.95 7.13
C THR A 291 -12.88 26.69 8.24
N MET A 292 -12.27 27.75 8.78
CA MET A 292 -12.92 28.62 9.77
C MET A 292 -14.17 29.32 9.20
N MET A 293 -14.10 29.80 7.94
CA MET A 293 -15.26 30.38 7.25
C MET A 293 -16.38 29.35 6.94
N ARG A 294 -16.04 28.07 6.86
CA ARG A 294 -17.04 27.00 6.77
C ARG A 294 -17.73 26.72 8.12
N ALA A 295 -17.00 26.94 9.23
CA ALA A 295 -17.50 26.70 10.58
C ALA A 295 -18.34 27.86 11.11
N ALA A 296 -18.00 29.11 10.77
CA ALA A 296 -18.61 30.31 11.33
C ALA A 296 -18.80 31.42 10.29
N ASP A 297 -19.79 32.27 10.50
CA ASP A 297 -19.96 33.54 9.83
C ASP A 297 -19.31 34.63 10.69
N PHE A 298 -18.33 35.34 10.12
CA PHE A 298 -17.58 36.39 10.81
C PHE A 298 -18.21 37.76 10.57
N GLU A 299 -18.33 38.55 11.62
CA GLU A 299 -18.85 39.89 11.59
C GLU A 299 -17.91 40.88 12.29
N LYS A 300 -17.84 42.10 11.81
CA LYS A 300 -17.11 43.19 12.47
C LYS A 300 -17.99 44.40 12.60
N TRP A 301 -17.89 45.09 13.74
CA TRP A 301 -18.59 46.37 13.97
C TRP A 301 -18.12 47.43 12.98
N ASP A 302 -19.04 47.99 12.21
CA ASP A 302 -18.83 49.15 11.36
C ASP A 302 -19.38 50.41 12.07
N ALA A 303 -18.47 51.28 12.46
CA ALA A 303 -18.83 52.51 13.18
C ALA A 303 -19.62 53.51 12.34
N ARG A 304 -19.48 53.48 10.99
CA ARG A 304 -20.21 54.35 10.08
C ARG A 304 -21.64 53.82 9.88
N ALA A 305 -21.78 52.53 9.64
CA ALA A 305 -23.07 51.87 9.48
C ALA A 305 -23.80 51.64 10.84
N ARG A 306 -23.10 51.78 11.97
CA ARG A 306 -23.58 51.50 13.34
C ARG A 306 -24.20 50.10 13.49
N ARG A 307 -23.61 49.13 12.80
CA ARG A 307 -24.04 47.69 12.85
C ARG A 307 -22.89 46.76 12.59
N PHE A 308 -23.08 45.49 12.90
CA PHE A 308 -22.17 44.44 12.48
C PHE A 308 -22.33 44.19 10.98
N VAL A 309 -21.22 44.07 10.27
CA VAL A 309 -21.16 43.78 8.84
C VAL A 309 -20.37 42.47 8.64
N PRO A 310 -20.74 41.65 7.66
CA PRO A 310 -19.97 40.44 7.34
C PRO A 310 -18.53 40.80 7.01
N LYS A 311 -17.61 39.96 7.46
CA LYS A 311 -16.17 40.08 7.25
C LYS A 311 -15.54 38.72 7.04
N ASP A 312 -14.56 38.61 6.15
CA ASP A 312 -13.78 37.38 6.01
C ASP A 312 -12.95 37.10 7.26
N CYS A 313 -12.70 35.83 7.54
CA CYS A 313 -11.81 35.42 8.62
C CYS A 313 -10.40 36.02 8.42
N PRO A 314 -9.84 36.78 9.38
CA PRO A 314 -8.50 37.35 9.24
C PRO A 314 -7.43 36.25 9.21
N GLU A 315 -6.46 36.33 8.29
CA GLU A 315 -5.30 35.42 8.24
C GLU A 315 -4.55 35.37 9.57
N LYS A 316 -4.38 36.49 10.25
CA LYS A 316 -3.73 36.60 11.56
C LYS A 316 -4.44 35.74 12.63
N LEU A 317 -5.77 35.57 12.54
CA LEU A 317 -6.54 34.72 13.44
C LEU A 317 -6.20 33.26 13.20
N ALA A 318 -6.16 32.83 11.95
CA ALA A 318 -5.75 31.49 11.53
C ALA A 318 -4.29 31.17 11.91
N ASP A 319 -3.37 32.10 11.69
CA ASP A 319 -1.96 31.96 12.10
C ASP A 319 -1.83 31.79 13.62
N THR A 320 -2.56 32.62 14.39
CA THR A 320 -2.55 32.53 15.84
C THR A 320 -3.10 31.20 16.32
N TYR A 321 -4.16 30.71 15.70
CA TYR A 321 -4.73 29.40 16.03
C TYR A 321 -3.72 28.28 15.69
N LEU A 322 -3.13 28.28 14.49
CA LEU A 322 -2.11 27.30 14.10
C LEU A 322 -0.88 27.31 15.01
N ALA A 323 -0.54 28.47 15.59
CA ALA A 323 0.59 28.62 16.51
C ALA A 323 0.30 28.07 17.93
N ARG A 324 -0.94 27.75 18.29
CA ARG A 324 -1.37 27.20 19.60
C ARG A 324 -1.03 25.73 19.80
N SER A 325 0.13 25.28 19.34
CA SER A 325 0.57 23.89 19.44
C SER A 325 0.43 23.35 20.87
N GLY A 326 -0.30 22.23 21.01
CA GLY A 326 -0.56 21.60 22.32
C GLY A 326 -1.75 22.18 23.12
N HIS A 327 -2.42 23.22 22.60
CA HIS A 327 -3.58 23.84 23.27
C HIS A 327 -4.88 23.75 22.47
N TRP A 328 -4.87 23.05 21.33
CA TRP A 328 -6.07 22.82 20.52
C TRP A 328 -7.04 21.81 21.19
N GLN A 329 -8.34 22.02 20.99
CA GLN A 329 -9.38 21.08 21.42
C GLN A 329 -9.78 20.08 20.33
N LEU A 330 -9.13 20.12 19.16
CA LEU A 330 -9.33 19.17 18.09
C LEU A 330 -8.96 17.75 18.54
N PRO A 331 -9.58 16.68 18.00
CA PRO A 331 -9.21 15.32 18.34
C PRO A 331 -7.82 14.96 17.81
N VAL A 332 -7.09 14.13 18.55
CA VAL A 332 -5.76 13.63 18.16
C VAL A 332 -5.94 12.52 17.12
N LEU A 333 -5.17 12.54 16.03
CA LEU A 333 -5.21 11.51 14.99
C LEU A 333 -3.89 10.75 14.91
N ALA A 334 -3.94 9.47 15.29
CA ALA A 334 -2.81 8.57 15.15
C ALA A 334 -2.63 8.06 13.70
N GLY A 335 -3.72 7.91 12.95
CA GLY A 335 -3.69 7.47 11.54
C GLY A 335 -5.08 7.18 10.97
N VAL A 336 -5.12 6.73 9.71
CA VAL A 336 -6.37 6.33 9.03
C VAL A 336 -6.39 4.81 8.85
N ALA A 337 -7.46 4.14 9.25
CA ALA A 337 -7.69 2.71 9.03
C ALA A 337 -8.60 2.51 7.81
N ASN A 338 -8.24 1.57 6.93
CA ASN A 338 -9.04 1.23 5.75
C ASN A 338 -9.79 -0.10 5.91
N THR A 339 -9.67 -0.72 7.07
CA THR A 339 -10.31 -1.97 7.46
C THR A 339 -10.89 -1.83 8.86
N PRO A 340 -11.92 -2.60 9.23
CA PRO A 340 -12.24 -2.84 10.61
C PRO A 340 -11.00 -3.31 11.36
N PHE A 341 -10.94 -3.11 12.67
CA PHE A 341 -9.77 -3.51 13.47
C PHE A 341 -10.14 -3.85 14.91
N LEU A 342 -9.24 -4.55 15.59
CA LEU A 342 -9.28 -4.74 17.02
C LEU A 342 -8.51 -3.61 17.72
N ARG A 343 -9.08 -3.07 18.79
CA ARG A 343 -8.35 -2.16 19.68
C ARG A 343 -7.37 -2.94 20.56
N ALA A 344 -6.52 -2.23 21.29
CA ALA A 344 -5.55 -2.86 22.20
C ALA A 344 -6.20 -3.75 23.27
N ASP A 345 -7.41 -3.41 23.71
CA ASP A 345 -8.23 -4.18 24.64
C ASP A 345 -9.03 -5.33 23.99
N GLY A 346 -8.80 -5.58 22.70
CA GLY A 346 -9.48 -6.60 21.90
C GLY A 346 -10.91 -6.22 21.47
N SER A 347 -11.46 -5.08 21.87
CA SER A 347 -12.76 -4.62 21.37
C SER A 347 -12.73 -4.29 19.90
N LEU A 348 -13.90 -4.37 19.23
CA LEU A 348 -14.01 -4.20 17.78
C LEU A 348 -14.33 -2.76 17.40
N CYS A 349 -13.70 -2.26 16.33
CA CYS A 349 -14.09 -1.04 15.64
C CYS A 349 -14.54 -1.40 14.21
N GLU A 350 -15.86 -1.38 13.98
CA GLU A 350 -16.49 -1.76 12.71
C GLU A 350 -17.29 -0.61 12.09
N GLN A 351 -17.52 0.47 12.84
CA GLN A 351 -18.28 1.62 12.36
C GLN A 351 -17.34 2.67 11.77
N PRO A 352 -17.57 3.13 10.52
CA PRO A 352 -16.81 4.23 9.94
C PRO A 352 -16.89 5.50 10.78
N GLY A 353 -15.80 6.25 10.83
CA GLY A 353 -15.67 7.48 11.57
C GLY A 353 -14.46 7.51 12.49
N TYR A 354 -14.35 8.59 13.28
CA TYR A 354 -13.26 8.75 14.24
C TYR A 354 -13.51 7.92 15.49
N ASP A 355 -12.58 7.04 15.80
CA ASP A 355 -12.59 6.23 17.02
C ASP A 355 -11.70 6.86 18.10
N ALA A 356 -12.34 7.43 19.15
CA ALA A 356 -11.63 8.12 20.20
C ALA A 356 -10.73 7.20 21.05
N ALA A 357 -11.09 5.91 21.18
CA ALA A 357 -10.32 4.96 21.99
C ALA A 357 -8.96 4.60 21.35
N SER A 358 -8.92 4.47 20.02
CA SER A 358 -7.70 4.18 19.28
C SER A 358 -7.06 5.42 18.63
N GLN A 359 -7.76 6.56 18.65
CA GLN A 359 -7.37 7.78 17.94
C GLN A 359 -7.19 7.57 16.43
N LEU A 360 -7.92 6.61 15.84
CA LEU A 360 -7.90 6.32 14.42
C LEU A 360 -9.16 6.84 13.73
N LEU A 361 -9.01 7.24 12.49
CA LEU A 361 -10.14 7.47 11.60
C LEU A 361 -10.37 6.20 10.76
N PHE A 362 -11.47 5.50 11.00
CA PHE A 362 -11.84 4.37 10.16
C PHE A 362 -12.59 4.84 8.92
N GLU A 363 -11.96 4.67 7.76
CA GLU A 363 -12.51 5.08 6.46
C GLU A 363 -12.37 3.94 5.43
N PRO A 364 -13.44 3.16 5.24
CA PRO A 364 -13.40 1.96 4.38
C PRO A 364 -13.42 2.27 2.87
N ASN A 365 -13.42 3.53 2.45
CA ASN A 365 -13.45 3.96 1.04
C ASN A 365 -14.63 3.36 0.25
N GLY A 366 -15.82 3.31 0.86
CA GLY A 366 -17.03 2.76 0.26
C GLY A 366 -17.07 1.22 0.18
N ARG A 367 -16.11 0.53 0.78
CA ARG A 367 -16.15 -0.93 0.90
C ARG A 367 -17.00 -1.35 2.11
N ILE A 368 -17.69 -2.48 1.96
CA ILE A 368 -18.51 -3.06 3.02
C ILE A 368 -17.83 -4.35 3.49
N PHE A 369 -17.42 -4.37 4.74
CA PHE A 369 -16.85 -5.54 5.38
C PHE A 369 -17.95 -6.36 6.05
N PRO A 370 -17.93 -7.70 5.96
CA PRO A 370 -18.77 -8.54 6.80
C PRO A 370 -18.48 -8.28 8.29
N ALA A 371 -19.45 -8.54 9.15
CA ALA A 371 -19.26 -8.39 10.60
C ALA A 371 -18.21 -9.39 11.12
N ILE A 372 -17.37 -8.94 12.04
CA ILE A 372 -16.41 -9.80 12.73
C ILE A 372 -17.20 -10.63 13.78
N PRO A 373 -17.02 -11.95 13.85
CA PRO A 373 -17.67 -12.76 14.87
C PRO A 373 -17.35 -12.23 16.28
N LEU A 374 -18.40 -12.01 17.12
CA LEU A 374 -18.23 -11.45 18.47
C LEU A 374 -17.54 -12.43 19.41
N GLN A 375 -17.85 -13.72 19.31
CA GLN A 375 -17.37 -14.80 20.17
C GLN A 375 -16.86 -15.99 19.32
N PRO A 376 -15.83 -15.78 18.46
CA PRO A 376 -15.35 -16.86 17.62
C PRO A 376 -14.63 -17.91 18.46
N THR A 377 -14.85 -19.17 18.10
CA THR A 377 -14.20 -20.35 18.70
C THR A 377 -12.80 -20.55 18.09
N ARG A 378 -12.06 -21.52 18.66
CA ARG A 378 -10.78 -21.96 18.06
C ARG A 378 -10.98 -22.60 16.69
N ASP A 379 -12.09 -23.32 16.47
CA ASP A 379 -12.39 -23.96 15.20
C ASP A 379 -12.73 -22.91 14.13
N ASP A 380 -13.50 -21.87 14.47
CA ASP A 380 -13.73 -20.71 13.58
C ASP A 380 -12.40 -20.05 13.18
N ALA A 381 -11.47 -19.91 14.13
CA ALA A 381 -10.15 -19.35 13.86
C ALA A 381 -9.30 -20.28 12.95
N LEU A 382 -9.40 -21.60 13.11
CA LEU A 382 -8.72 -22.55 12.23
C LEU A 382 -9.26 -22.50 10.79
N GLU A 383 -10.57 -22.38 10.62
CA GLU A 383 -11.19 -22.23 9.29
C GLU A 383 -10.79 -20.89 8.66
N ALA A 384 -10.84 -19.81 9.44
CA ALA A 384 -10.41 -18.49 9.01
C ALA A 384 -8.94 -18.48 8.60
N LEU A 385 -8.06 -19.11 9.38
CA LEU A 385 -6.64 -19.22 9.05
C LEU A 385 -6.40 -20.03 7.79
N LYS A 386 -7.09 -21.17 7.59
CA LYS A 386 -7.04 -21.94 6.35
C LYS A 386 -7.47 -21.12 5.14
N TYR A 387 -8.50 -20.29 5.30
CA TYR A 387 -8.93 -19.40 4.24
C TYR A 387 -7.87 -18.33 3.92
N LEU A 388 -7.24 -17.74 4.93
CA LEU A 388 -6.14 -16.81 4.74
C LEU A 388 -4.93 -17.49 4.05
N GLU A 389 -4.65 -18.75 4.33
CA GLU A 389 -3.57 -19.53 3.71
C GLU A 389 -3.77 -19.75 2.21
N THR A 390 -5.01 -19.65 1.70
CA THR A 390 -5.28 -19.86 0.27
C THR A 390 -4.51 -18.89 -0.62
N VAL A 391 -4.23 -17.66 -0.14
CA VAL A 391 -3.51 -16.63 -0.94
C VAL A 391 -2.01 -16.91 -1.04
N ILE A 392 -1.46 -17.77 -0.17
CA ILE A 392 -0.02 -18.11 -0.17
C ILE A 392 0.26 -19.57 -0.52
N ARG A 393 -0.73 -20.34 -0.94
CA ARG A 393 -0.64 -21.79 -1.22
C ARG A 393 0.42 -22.19 -2.26
N ALA A 394 0.79 -21.26 -3.17
CA ALA A 394 1.75 -21.53 -4.24
C ALA A 394 3.14 -20.94 -3.99
N PHE A 395 3.36 -20.34 -2.83
CA PHE A 395 4.66 -19.80 -2.49
C PHE A 395 5.63 -20.92 -2.05
N PRO A 396 6.86 -20.92 -2.55
CA PRO A 396 7.83 -21.97 -2.27
C PRO A 396 8.58 -21.70 -0.95
N PHE A 397 7.87 -21.80 0.17
CA PHE A 397 8.48 -21.67 1.50
C PHE A 397 9.49 -22.79 1.76
N VAL A 398 10.63 -22.47 2.30
CA VAL A 398 11.69 -23.45 2.62
C VAL A 398 11.27 -24.31 3.81
N SER A 399 10.58 -23.75 4.78
CA SER A 399 10.16 -24.44 5.99
C SER A 399 8.76 -24.01 6.48
N LYS A 400 8.23 -24.74 7.47
CA LYS A 400 7.00 -24.34 8.17
C LYS A 400 7.18 -23.03 8.96
N VAL A 401 8.41 -22.70 9.40
CA VAL A 401 8.73 -21.44 10.07
C VAL A 401 8.58 -20.29 9.09
N ASP A 402 9.10 -20.40 7.86
CA ASP A 402 8.96 -19.38 6.82
C ASP A 402 7.51 -19.10 6.47
N HIS A 403 6.69 -20.15 6.38
CA HIS A 403 5.26 -20.02 6.18
C HIS A 403 4.58 -19.27 7.35
N ALA A 404 4.96 -19.58 8.59
CA ALA A 404 4.43 -18.91 9.78
C ALA A 404 4.89 -17.43 9.85
N VAL A 405 6.11 -17.11 9.41
CA VAL A 405 6.58 -15.72 9.29
C VAL A 405 5.73 -14.94 8.29
N ALA A 406 5.37 -15.53 7.14
CA ALA A 406 4.49 -14.87 6.17
C ALA A 406 3.09 -14.61 6.76
N LEU A 407 2.50 -15.57 7.46
CA LEU A 407 1.22 -15.38 8.16
C LEU A 407 1.30 -14.30 9.24
N SER A 408 2.39 -14.30 10.05
CA SER A 408 2.60 -13.27 11.07
C SER A 408 2.74 -11.88 10.46
N ALA A 409 3.34 -11.77 9.26
CA ALA A 409 3.44 -10.51 8.51
C ALA A 409 2.05 -9.94 8.16
N PHE A 410 1.12 -10.79 7.71
CA PHE A 410 -0.25 -10.38 7.36
C PHE A 410 -1.07 -9.95 8.59
N LEU A 411 -1.01 -10.74 9.66
CA LEU A 411 -1.67 -10.41 10.91
C LEU A 411 -1.09 -9.11 11.52
N THR A 412 0.24 -8.93 11.45
CA THR A 412 0.90 -7.71 11.92
C THR A 412 0.45 -6.49 11.12
N ALA A 413 0.30 -6.58 9.80
CA ALA A 413 -0.18 -5.47 8.98
C ALA A 413 -1.56 -4.94 9.42
N LEU A 414 -2.45 -5.85 9.81
CA LEU A 414 -3.82 -5.52 10.24
C LEU A 414 -3.90 -5.07 11.70
N ASP A 415 -3.10 -5.65 12.59
CA ASP A 415 -3.15 -5.42 14.04
C ASP A 415 -2.05 -4.48 14.57
N ARG A 416 -1.14 -3.97 13.70
CA ARG A 416 0.02 -3.16 14.09
C ARG A 416 -0.31 -2.01 15.03
N ARG A 417 -1.47 -1.41 14.87
CA ARG A 417 -1.91 -0.24 15.64
C ARG A 417 -2.37 -0.57 17.06
N ALA A 418 -2.69 -1.84 17.33
CA ALA A 418 -3.03 -2.33 18.66
C ALA A 418 -1.78 -2.73 19.47
N MET A 419 -0.58 -2.61 18.89
CA MET A 419 0.70 -3.00 19.48
C MET A 419 1.64 -1.80 19.60
N MET A 420 2.40 -1.72 20.69
CA MET A 420 3.41 -0.68 20.87
C MET A 420 4.56 -0.83 19.88
N THR A 421 5.07 -2.04 19.73
CA THR A 421 6.20 -2.38 18.87
C THR A 421 5.88 -3.62 18.05
N ALA A 422 6.56 -3.78 16.90
CA ALA A 422 6.47 -4.99 16.09
C ALA A 422 7.79 -5.25 15.37
N PRO A 423 8.21 -6.53 15.19
CA PRO A 423 9.45 -6.86 14.50
C PRO A 423 9.37 -6.56 13.00
N LEU A 424 10.54 -6.42 12.39
CA LEU A 424 10.70 -6.38 10.93
C LEU A 424 10.40 -7.77 10.34
N HIS A 425 9.58 -7.84 9.31
CA HIS A 425 9.39 -9.05 8.52
C HIS A 425 10.22 -8.95 7.24
N ALA A 426 11.23 -9.81 7.12
CA ALA A 426 12.14 -9.83 6.00
C ALA A 426 11.88 -11.06 5.11
N PHE A 427 11.89 -10.87 3.79
CA PHE A 427 11.68 -11.92 2.80
C PHE A 427 12.90 -12.07 1.92
N THR A 428 13.48 -13.27 1.90
CA THR A 428 14.69 -13.58 1.14
C THR A 428 14.49 -14.74 0.18
N ALA A 429 15.27 -14.78 -0.89
CA ALA A 429 15.34 -15.91 -1.81
C ALA A 429 16.70 -15.89 -2.54
N PRO A 430 17.22 -17.04 -3.01
CA PRO A 430 18.45 -17.08 -3.79
C PRO A 430 18.30 -16.42 -5.18
N ALA A 431 17.08 -16.44 -5.74
CA ALA A 431 16.82 -15.96 -7.08
C ALA A 431 15.77 -14.84 -7.13
N PRO A 432 15.83 -13.93 -8.13
CA PRO A 432 14.79 -12.95 -8.36
C PRO A 432 13.47 -13.61 -8.84
N ARG A 433 12.36 -12.87 -8.70
CA ARG A 433 11.00 -13.31 -9.14
C ARG A 433 10.49 -14.57 -8.43
N THR A 434 10.94 -14.86 -7.21
CA THR A 434 10.47 -15.98 -6.39
C THR A 434 9.15 -15.67 -5.66
N GLY A 435 8.78 -14.38 -5.53
CA GLY A 435 7.52 -13.93 -4.88
C GLY A 435 7.72 -13.09 -3.62
N LYS A 436 8.96 -12.69 -3.26
CA LYS A 436 9.27 -11.89 -2.06
C LYS A 436 8.43 -10.62 -1.95
N SER A 437 8.54 -9.73 -2.93
CA SER A 437 7.80 -8.45 -2.93
C SER A 437 6.29 -8.68 -3.01
N LEU A 438 5.83 -9.79 -3.63
CA LEU A 438 4.42 -10.16 -3.67
C LEU A 438 3.87 -10.48 -2.27
N LEU A 439 4.64 -11.09 -1.36
CA LEU A 439 4.22 -11.31 0.03
C LEU A 439 4.01 -9.98 0.78
N VAL A 440 4.86 -8.99 0.53
CA VAL A 440 4.66 -7.64 1.08
C VAL A 440 3.44 -6.95 0.46
N ASP A 441 3.25 -7.10 -0.84
CA ASP A 441 2.05 -6.60 -1.53
C ASP A 441 0.77 -7.22 -0.97
N ILE A 442 0.76 -8.52 -0.64
CA ILE A 442 -0.37 -9.19 0.02
C ILE A 442 -0.68 -8.54 1.37
N ALA A 443 0.34 -8.37 2.23
CA ALA A 443 0.17 -7.72 3.54
C ALA A 443 -0.40 -6.30 3.39
N SER A 444 0.12 -5.52 2.44
CA SER A 444 -0.34 -4.17 2.14
C SER A 444 -1.76 -4.14 1.58
N LEU A 445 -2.09 -5.04 0.64
CA LEU A 445 -3.44 -5.15 0.08
C LEU A 445 -4.47 -5.49 1.14
N LEU A 446 -4.16 -6.40 2.05
CA LEU A 446 -5.04 -6.73 3.16
C LEU A 446 -5.28 -5.50 4.04
N ALA A 447 -4.24 -4.82 4.50
CA ALA A 447 -4.35 -3.69 5.42
C ALA A 447 -4.90 -2.42 4.78
N THR A 448 -4.49 -2.09 3.55
CA THR A 448 -4.76 -0.79 2.92
C THR A 448 -5.62 -0.87 1.66
N GLY A 449 -5.72 -2.04 1.03
CA GLY A 449 -6.31 -2.22 -0.29
C GLY A 449 -5.43 -1.74 -1.44
N GLN A 450 -4.15 -1.43 -1.17
CA GLN A 450 -3.16 -0.94 -2.13
C GLN A 450 -1.89 -1.78 -2.09
N LEU A 451 -1.14 -1.79 -3.19
CA LEU A 451 0.19 -2.36 -3.21
C LEU A 451 1.12 -1.58 -2.28
N ALA A 452 2.14 -2.23 -1.76
CA ALA A 452 3.08 -1.62 -0.84
C ALA A 452 3.85 -0.47 -1.51
N PRO A 453 3.99 0.70 -0.86
CA PRO A 453 4.93 1.72 -1.30
C PRO A 453 6.36 1.19 -1.17
N VAL A 454 7.24 1.59 -2.07
CA VAL A 454 8.61 1.09 -2.13
C VAL A 454 9.60 2.15 -1.66
N ILE A 455 10.43 1.79 -0.71
CA ILE A 455 11.60 2.56 -0.27
C ILE A 455 12.84 1.78 -0.68
N ALA A 456 13.68 2.39 -1.50
CA ALA A 456 14.99 1.81 -1.85
C ALA A 456 16.00 2.02 -0.71
N GLN A 457 16.76 0.99 -0.36
CA GLN A 457 17.87 1.10 0.62
C GLN A 457 18.90 2.14 0.14
N GLY A 458 19.37 2.01 -1.11
CA GLY A 458 20.40 2.90 -1.66
C GLY A 458 21.77 2.68 -1.00
N SER A 459 22.79 3.35 -1.52
CA SER A 459 24.17 3.19 -1.07
C SER A 459 24.57 4.09 0.11
N LYS A 460 23.78 5.12 0.42
CA LYS A 460 24.06 6.09 1.49
C LYS A 460 23.07 5.93 2.63
N GLN A 461 23.60 5.56 3.79
CA GLN A 461 22.82 5.36 5.02
C GLN A 461 21.95 6.58 5.39
N GLU A 462 22.52 7.80 5.29
CA GLU A 462 21.82 9.03 5.62
C GLU A 462 20.59 9.26 4.72
N GLU A 463 20.69 8.99 3.42
CA GLU A 463 19.58 9.13 2.48
C GLU A 463 18.49 8.06 2.71
N PHE A 464 18.91 6.86 3.11
CA PHE A 464 17.98 5.81 3.51
C PHE A 464 17.17 6.23 4.75
N GLU A 465 17.84 6.74 5.77
CA GLU A 465 17.19 7.20 7.00
C GLU A 465 16.23 8.38 6.76
N LYS A 466 16.57 9.32 5.86
CA LYS A 466 15.67 10.40 5.44
C LYS A 466 14.39 9.88 4.77
N ARG A 467 14.48 8.81 3.99
CA ARG A 467 13.31 8.16 3.36
C ARG A 467 12.41 7.49 4.40
N LEU A 468 13.01 6.82 5.39
CA LEU A 468 12.26 6.25 6.51
C LEU A 468 11.54 7.34 7.31
N ASP A 469 12.22 8.45 7.61
CA ASP A 469 11.64 9.60 8.30
C ASP A 469 10.45 10.19 7.53
N ALA A 470 10.56 10.31 6.21
CA ALA A 470 9.48 10.81 5.36
C ALA A 470 8.23 9.90 5.40
N ALA A 471 8.40 8.57 5.36
CA ALA A 471 7.31 7.63 5.48
C ALA A 471 6.61 7.71 6.85
N LEU A 472 7.38 7.89 7.93
CA LEU A 472 6.83 8.08 9.28
C LEU A 472 6.03 9.39 9.42
N ILE A 473 6.52 10.47 8.83
CA ILE A 473 5.81 11.76 8.81
C ILE A 473 4.49 11.63 8.05
N ALA A 474 4.49 10.92 6.91
CA ALA A 474 3.30 10.64 6.10
C ALA A 474 2.29 9.73 6.80
N ALA A 475 2.68 9.08 7.91
CA ALA A 475 1.91 8.06 8.62
C ALA A 475 1.57 6.82 7.77
N ASP A 476 2.50 6.44 6.91
CA ASP A 476 2.37 5.23 6.10
C ASP A 476 2.15 4.02 7.02
N LEU A 477 1.16 3.19 6.66
CA LEU A 477 0.85 1.97 7.42
C LEU A 477 1.84 0.85 7.15
N ILE A 478 2.41 0.86 5.97
CA ILE A 478 3.34 -0.14 5.45
C ILE A 478 4.59 0.58 5.00
N VAL A 479 5.71 0.19 5.61
CA VAL A 479 7.04 0.60 5.18
C VAL A 479 7.72 -0.61 4.55
N ASN A 480 7.95 -0.56 3.25
CA ASN A 480 8.55 -1.64 2.48
C ASN A 480 9.92 -1.23 1.93
N ILE A 481 10.97 -1.83 2.46
CA ILE A 481 12.35 -1.67 2.01
C ILE A 481 12.59 -2.75 0.95
N ASP A 482 12.40 -2.40 -0.32
CA ASP A 482 12.42 -3.38 -1.40
C ASP A 482 13.80 -3.48 -2.06
N ASN A 483 14.15 -4.73 -2.42
CA ASN A 483 15.38 -5.07 -3.14
C ASN A 483 16.65 -4.62 -2.43
N CYS A 484 16.79 -5.00 -1.14
CA CYS A 484 18.04 -4.80 -0.41
C CYS A 484 19.17 -5.60 -1.09
N ASP A 485 20.16 -4.91 -1.61
CA ASP A 485 21.34 -5.44 -2.31
C ASP A 485 22.63 -5.38 -1.46
N HIS A 486 22.51 -4.76 -0.30
CA HIS A 486 23.57 -4.66 0.71
C HIS A 486 23.08 -5.16 2.05
N GLU A 487 23.99 -5.37 2.97
CA GLU A 487 23.71 -5.68 4.37
C GLU A 487 22.71 -4.68 4.96
N LEU A 488 21.57 -5.19 5.46
CA LEU A 488 20.57 -4.34 6.08
C LEU A 488 20.96 -4.06 7.53
N THR A 489 21.32 -2.83 7.79
CA THR A 489 21.64 -2.28 9.11
C THR A 489 21.24 -0.80 9.14
N SER A 490 20.60 -0.34 10.21
CA SER A 490 20.25 1.06 10.43
C SER A 490 19.85 1.31 11.88
N SER A 491 20.44 2.31 12.50
CA SER A 491 20.05 2.74 13.84
C SER A 491 18.63 3.34 13.84
N ARG A 492 18.26 4.07 12.79
CA ARG A 492 16.90 4.60 12.61
C ARG A 492 15.87 3.48 12.50
N LEU A 493 16.18 2.44 11.74
CA LEU A 493 15.31 1.27 11.61
C LEU A 493 15.14 0.54 12.95
N CYS A 494 16.22 0.33 13.71
CA CYS A 494 16.14 -0.22 15.06
C CYS A 494 15.21 0.60 15.97
N GLN A 495 15.33 1.94 15.92
CA GLN A 495 14.47 2.85 16.69
C GLN A 495 13.00 2.72 16.26
N MET A 496 12.72 2.65 14.95
CA MET A 496 11.36 2.48 14.42
C MET A 496 10.69 1.20 14.91
N LEU A 497 11.44 0.13 15.09
CA LEU A 497 10.91 -1.16 15.53
C LEU A 497 10.60 -1.20 17.02
N THR A 498 11.39 -0.48 17.86
CA THR A 498 11.38 -0.61 19.32
C THR A 498 10.89 0.61 20.09
N GLN A 499 10.62 1.73 19.41
CA GLN A 499 10.11 2.95 20.04
C GLN A 499 8.69 3.25 19.58
N GLN A 500 7.86 3.78 20.49
CA GLN A 500 6.51 4.24 20.14
C GLN A 500 6.51 5.61 19.46
N ARG A 501 7.50 6.43 19.79
CA ARG A 501 7.62 7.82 19.33
C ARG A 501 9.03 8.11 18.86
N LEU A 502 9.14 8.82 17.79
CA LEU A 502 10.42 9.36 17.33
C LEU A 502 10.32 10.86 17.11
N VAL A 503 11.41 11.54 17.42
CA VAL A 503 11.59 12.96 17.07
C VAL A 503 12.34 13.02 15.75
N ILE A 504 11.70 13.60 14.75
CA ILE A 504 12.19 13.69 13.37
C ILE A 504 12.38 15.15 13.00
N ARG A 505 13.51 15.46 12.36
CA ARG A 505 13.77 16.80 11.81
C ARG A 505 13.08 16.94 10.47
N LEU A 506 12.23 17.97 10.33
CA LEU A 506 11.63 18.31 9.04
C LEU A 506 12.68 18.87 8.08
N LEU A 507 12.81 18.23 6.90
CA LEU A 507 13.71 18.70 5.85
C LEU A 507 13.29 20.11 5.39
N GLY A 508 14.29 21.02 5.29
CA GLY A 508 14.03 22.41 4.90
C GLY A 508 13.55 23.35 6.02
N TYR A 509 13.31 22.81 7.22
CA TYR A 509 12.89 23.59 8.38
C TYR A 509 13.78 23.33 9.59
N SER A 510 14.02 24.36 10.41
CA SER A 510 14.68 24.19 11.73
C SER A 510 13.70 23.70 12.81
N LYS A 511 12.74 22.85 12.44
CA LYS A 511 11.74 22.30 13.36
C LYS A 511 11.87 20.77 13.47
N GLN A 512 11.57 20.28 14.65
CA GLN A 512 11.44 18.84 14.93
C GLN A 512 9.97 18.53 15.14
N VAL A 513 9.55 17.34 14.71
CA VAL A 513 8.19 16.82 14.89
C VAL A 513 8.29 15.48 15.60
N GLU A 514 7.48 15.31 16.64
CA GLU A 514 7.28 14.01 17.27
C GLU A 514 6.24 13.23 16.45
N VAL A 515 6.58 12.01 16.06
CA VAL A 515 5.69 11.10 15.31
C VAL A 515 5.47 9.81 16.09
N ILE A 516 4.23 9.33 16.07
CA ILE A 516 3.85 8.02 16.60
C ILE A 516 4.10 6.98 15.51
N ILE A 517 4.72 5.85 15.87
CA ILE A 517 5.08 4.80 14.94
C ILE A 517 3.99 3.72 14.92
N ASN A 518 3.23 3.68 13.85
CA ASN A 518 2.14 2.73 13.62
C ASN A 518 2.35 1.89 12.34
N ALA A 519 3.54 1.95 11.74
CA ALA A 519 3.86 1.23 10.52
C ALA A 519 4.27 -0.22 10.80
N ALA A 520 3.79 -1.16 10.00
CA ALA A 520 4.38 -2.48 9.85
C ALA A 520 5.55 -2.38 8.86
N VAL A 521 6.69 -2.93 9.22
CA VAL A 521 7.94 -2.75 8.48
C VAL A 521 8.35 -4.06 7.80
N TYR A 522 8.63 -3.98 6.52
CA TYR A 522 9.01 -5.09 5.67
C TYR A 522 10.32 -4.82 4.93
N ALA A 523 11.07 -5.89 4.65
CA ALA A 523 12.24 -5.81 3.79
C ALA A 523 12.26 -6.98 2.81
N THR A 524 12.73 -6.77 1.59
CA THR A 524 12.96 -7.84 0.61
C THR A 524 14.37 -7.77 0.05
N GLY A 525 14.94 -8.91 -0.31
CA GLY A 525 16.26 -8.96 -0.95
C GLY A 525 16.61 -10.34 -1.48
N ASN A 526 17.53 -10.41 -2.42
CA ASN A 526 18.15 -11.67 -2.82
C ASN A 526 19.30 -11.96 -1.86
N ASN A 527 19.32 -13.16 -1.26
CA ASN A 527 20.29 -13.51 -0.23
C ASN A 527 20.45 -12.42 0.84
N LEU A 528 19.30 -11.89 1.30
CA LEU A 528 19.26 -10.77 2.23
C LEU A 528 20.06 -11.08 3.49
N THR A 529 21.02 -10.23 3.80
CA THR A 529 21.84 -10.28 5.00
C THR A 529 21.36 -9.22 5.98
N ILE A 530 21.07 -9.65 7.21
CA ILE A 530 20.63 -8.78 8.32
C ILE A 530 21.77 -8.80 9.34
N ALA A 531 22.14 -7.64 9.85
CA ALA A 531 23.31 -7.53 10.71
C ALA A 531 23.09 -6.60 11.89
N ASN A 532 24.00 -6.76 12.85
CA ASN A 532 24.03 -6.00 14.10
C ASN A 532 22.70 -6.13 14.88
N ASP A 533 22.25 -5.05 15.51
CA ASP A 533 21.06 -5.00 16.36
C ASP A 533 19.73 -5.39 15.64
N LEU A 534 19.71 -5.39 14.32
CA LEU A 534 18.52 -5.82 13.57
C LEU A 534 18.31 -7.33 13.60
N THR A 535 19.34 -8.13 13.89
CA THR A 535 19.25 -9.61 13.99
C THR A 535 18.21 -10.05 15.01
N ASP A 536 18.18 -9.40 16.17
CA ASP A 536 17.24 -9.68 17.27
C ASP A 536 15.86 -9.02 17.08
N ARG A 537 15.70 -8.18 16.02
CA ARG A 537 14.49 -7.41 15.76
C ARG A 537 13.79 -7.83 14.47
N THR A 538 14.25 -8.92 13.86
CA THR A 538 13.78 -9.35 12.53
C THR A 538 13.29 -10.79 12.56
N LEU A 539 12.26 -11.05 11.77
CA LEU A 539 11.78 -12.38 11.39
C LEU A 539 12.09 -12.59 9.92
N LEU A 540 12.70 -13.72 9.57
CA LEU A 540 13.12 -14.00 8.20
C LEU A 540 12.26 -15.11 7.58
N CYS A 541 11.68 -14.83 6.43
CA CYS A 541 11.02 -15.80 5.58
C CYS A 541 11.87 -16.10 4.35
N SER A 542 12.29 -17.34 4.21
CA SER A 542 13.07 -17.82 3.07
C SER A 542 12.18 -18.51 2.06
N LEU A 543 12.34 -18.13 0.78
CA LEU A 543 11.68 -18.76 -0.36
C LEU A 543 12.73 -19.40 -1.25
N ASP A 544 12.44 -20.62 -1.73
CA ASP A 544 13.26 -21.28 -2.74
C ASP A 544 12.38 -22.04 -3.72
N ALA A 545 12.41 -21.63 -4.98
CA ALA A 545 11.63 -22.27 -6.03
C ALA A 545 12.28 -23.55 -6.58
N GLY A 546 13.50 -23.90 -6.13
CA GLY A 546 14.23 -25.07 -6.61
C GLY A 546 14.52 -25.07 -8.12
N CYS A 547 14.51 -23.89 -8.78
CA CYS A 547 14.74 -23.77 -10.20
C CYS A 547 15.50 -22.47 -10.55
N GLU A 548 16.25 -22.51 -11.63
CA GLU A 548 17.07 -21.38 -12.10
C GLU A 548 16.22 -20.13 -12.45
N ARG A 549 15.01 -20.33 -12.98
CA ARG A 549 14.12 -19.25 -13.44
C ARG A 549 12.76 -19.29 -12.75
N PRO A 550 12.65 -18.84 -11.49
CA PRO A 550 11.39 -18.84 -10.73
C PRO A 550 10.25 -18.10 -11.44
N GLY A 551 10.55 -17.06 -12.19
CA GLY A 551 9.57 -16.27 -12.93
C GLY A 551 8.96 -16.96 -14.15
N ALA A 552 9.48 -18.13 -14.56
CA ALA A 552 8.92 -18.94 -15.64
C ALA A 552 7.84 -19.93 -15.13
N ARG A 553 7.65 -20.06 -13.84
CA ARG A 553 6.58 -20.88 -13.26
C ARG A 553 5.22 -20.40 -13.75
N HIS A 554 4.38 -21.34 -14.12
CA HIS A 554 3.01 -21.06 -14.52
C HIS A 554 2.06 -21.19 -13.33
N PHE A 555 1.13 -20.24 -13.21
CA PHE A 555 0.10 -20.24 -12.17
C PHE A 555 -1.26 -20.06 -12.84
N ASP A 556 -2.23 -20.86 -12.45
CA ASP A 556 -3.62 -20.81 -12.97
C ASP A 556 -4.44 -19.68 -12.35
N PHE A 557 -3.86 -18.90 -11.45
CA PHE A 557 -4.53 -17.83 -10.70
C PHE A 557 -3.63 -16.60 -10.59
N ASP A 558 -4.25 -15.44 -10.37
CA ASP A 558 -3.57 -14.17 -10.08
C ASP A 558 -3.86 -13.80 -8.62
N VAL A 559 -2.83 -13.90 -7.77
CA VAL A 559 -2.95 -13.63 -6.33
C VAL A 559 -3.46 -12.22 -6.06
N ILE A 560 -3.01 -11.21 -6.85
CA ILE A 560 -3.44 -9.81 -6.67
C ILE A 560 -4.92 -9.65 -7.01
N GLU A 561 -5.39 -10.25 -8.10
CA GLU A 561 -6.80 -10.23 -8.50
C GLU A 561 -7.66 -10.98 -7.47
N ASP A 562 -7.21 -12.16 -7.02
CA ASP A 562 -7.91 -12.96 -6.01
C ASP A 562 -8.07 -12.16 -4.71
N ILE A 563 -7.01 -11.47 -4.25
CA ILE A 563 -7.09 -10.64 -3.05
C ILE A 563 -8.01 -9.44 -3.28
N HIS A 564 -7.95 -8.77 -4.42
CA HIS A 564 -8.85 -7.64 -4.68
C HIS A 564 -10.33 -8.04 -4.67
N SER A 565 -10.65 -9.24 -5.14
CA SER A 565 -12.03 -9.75 -5.17
C SER A 565 -12.53 -10.26 -3.82
N GLU A 566 -11.65 -10.80 -2.98
CA GLU A 566 -11.99 -11.46 -1.71
C GLU A 566 -11.46 -10.70 -0.48
N ARG A 567 -10.94 -9.47 -0.67
CA ARG A 567 -10.24 -8.71 0.37
C ARG A 567 -11.04 -8.58 1.65
N GLU A 568 -12.32 -8.23 1.53
CA GLU A 568 -13.17 -8.02 2.69
C GLU A 568 -13.28 -9.29 3.54
N ARG A 569 -13.44 -10.44 2.90
CA ARG A 569 -13.52 -11.74 3.57
C ARG A 569 -12.17 -12.17 4.16
N LEU A 570 -11.07 -11.94 3.44
CA LEU A 570 -9.70 -12.25 3.91
C LEU A 570 -9.33 -11.40 5.14
N VAL A 571 -9.69 -10.12 5.14
CA VAL A 571 -9.49 -9.24 6.31
C VAL A 571 -10.28 -9.73 7.50
N ILE A 572 -11.58 -10.07 7.32
CA ILE A 572 -12.40 -10.60 8.41
C ILE A 572 -11.86 -11.94 8.90
N ALA A 573 -11.36 -12.80 8.02
CA ALA A 573 -10.73 -14.05 8.43
C ALA A 573 -9.49 -13.79 9.33
N ALA A 574 -8.61 -12.88 8.94
CA ALA A 574 -7.46 -12.53 9.76
C ALA A 574 -7.86 -11.93 11.13
N LEU A 575 -8.87 -11.05 11.15
CA LEU A 575 -9.40 -10.46 12.39
C LEU A 575 -10.14 -11.51 13.24
N THR A 576 -10.79 -12.50 12.63
CA THR A 576 -11.40 -13.63 13.35
C THR A 576 -10.35 -14.47 14.08
N VAL A 577 -9.19 -14.73 13.46
CA VAL A 577 -8.05 -15.40 14.11
C VAL A 577 -7.61 -14.63 15.37
N LEU A 578 -7.38 -13.33 15.23
CA LEU A 578 -6.94 -12.48 16.34
C LEU A 578 -8.01 -12.34 17.44
N ARG A 579 -9.28 -12.22 17.04
CA ARG A 579 -10.40 -12.10 17.97
C ARG A 579 -10.63 -13.38 18.75
N ALA A 580 -10.60 -14.54 18.10
CA ALA A 580 -10.74 -15.84 18.76
C ALA A 580 -9.63 -16.07 19.80
N TRP A 581 -8.41 -15.70 19.46
CA TRP A 581 -7.28 -15.76 20.36
C TRP A 581 -7.48 -14.87 21.60
N HIS A 582 -7.94 -13.62 21.38
CA HIS A 582 -8.23 -12.70 22.47
C HIS A 582 -9.36 -13.24 23.38
N ILE A 583 -10.45 -13.74 22.81
CA ILE A 583 -11.58 -14.36 23.55
C ILE A 583 -11.13 -15.57 24.36
N ALA A 584 -10.17 -16.36 23.85
CA ALA A 584 -9.58 -17.49 24.58
C ALA A 584 -8.71 -17.06 25.77
N GLY A 585 -8.55 -15.75 26.02
CA GLY A 585 -7.77 -15.20 27.12
C GLY A 585 -6.27 -15.13 26.86
N GLU A 586 -5.83 -15.27 25.60
CA GLU A 586 -4.42 -15.15 25.15
C GLU A 586 -3.45 -15.99 26.00
N PRO A 587 -3.67 -17.32 26.16
CA PRO A 587 -2.84 -18.15 27.04
C PRO A 587 -1.39 -18.19 26.54
N GLN A 588 -0.42 -17.96 27.42
CA GLN A 588 1.00 -17.91 27.04
C GLN A 588 1.42 -19.20 26.31
N GLN A 589 1.96 -19.07 25.10
CA GLN A 589 2.43 -20.17 24.26
C GLN A 589 3.96 -20.29 24.23
N ALA A 590 4.66 -19.18 24.39
CA ALA A 590 6.13 -19.11 24.38
C ALA A 590 6.58 -17.87 25.14
N ASP A 591 7.88 -17.82 25.52
CA ASP A 591 8.48 -16.63 26.10
C ASP A 591 8.44 -15.47 25.08
N PRO A 592 8.12 -14.25 25.50
CA PRO A 592 8.04 -13.11 24.60
C PRO A 592 9.37 -12.83 23.89
N MET A 593 9.31 -12.41 22.64
CA MET A 593 10.45 -11.84 21.93
C MET A 593 10.77 -10.47 22.56
N GLY A 594 11.98 -10.29 23.08
CA GLY A 594 12.36 -9.09 23.85
C GLY A 594 12.13 -7.79 23.09
N GLY A 595 11.41 -6.85 23.71
CA GLY A 595 11.02 -5.58 23.10
C GLY A 595 9.81 -5.66 22.15
N PHE A 596 9.19 -6.85 22.00
CA PHE A 596 8.02 -7.10 21.15
C PHE A 596 6.96 -7.93 21.89
N GLU A 597 6.71 -7.61 23.14
CA GLU A 597 5.86 -8.37 24.04
C GLU A 597 4.41 -8.41 23.55
N ASP A 598 3.86 -7.25 23.12
CA ASP A 598 2.50 -7.17 22.57
C ASP A 598 2.36 -7.99 21.29
N TRP A 599 3.34 -7.87 20.37
CA TRP A 599 3.35 -8.66 19.15
C TRP A 599 3.44 -10.17 19.45
N SER A 600 4.29 -10.55 20.39
CA SER A 600 4.45 -11.96 20.80
C SER A 600 3.14 -12.51 21.37
N ARG A 601 2.46 -11.74 22.20
CA ARG A 601 1.19 -12.09 22.80
C ARG A 601 0.08 -12.17 21.75
N ARG A 602 -0.10 -11.14 20.92
CA ARG A 602 -1.24 -11.01 20.01
C ARG A 602 -1.10 -11.83 18.72
N VAL A 603 0.03 -11.76 18.05
CA VAL A 603 0.24 -12.35 16.72
C VAL A 603 0.91 -13.71 16.81
N ARG A 604 2.10 -13.78 17.45
CA ARG A 604 2.87 -15.03 17.59
C ARG A 604 2.08 -16.07 18.38
N GLY A 605 1.49 -15.67 19.51
CA GLY A 605 0.70 -16.55 20.37
C GLY A 605 -0.50 -17.14 19.64
N ALA A 606 -1.24 -16.33 18.87
CA ALA A 606 -2.37 -16.77 18.09
C ALA A 606 -1.98 -17.87 17.07
N LEU A 607 -0.85 -17.68 16.36
CA LEU A 607 -0.38 -18.67 15.38
C LEU A 607 0.05 -19.99 16.03
N ILE A 608 0.80 -19.92 17.13
CA ILE A 608 1.23 -21.14 17.86
C ILE A 608 0.01 -21.86 18.45
N TRP A 609 -0.94 -21.14 19.04
CA TRP A 609 -2.19 -21.69 19.55
C TRP A 609 -3.01 -22.45 18.50
N LEU A 610 -2.95 -21.99 17.24
CA LEU A 610 -3.58 -22.66 16.10
C LEU A 610 -2.70 -23.76 15.48
N GLY A 611 -1.58 -24.12 16.12
CA GLY A 611 -0.71 -25.23 15.69
C GLY A 611 0.26 -24.87 14.56
N LYS A 612 0.50 -23.58 14.29
CA LYS A 612 1.55 -23.16 13.35
C LYS A 612 2.92 -23.20 14.02
N ALA A 613 3.96 -23.31 13.21
CA ALA A 613 5.34 -23.20 13.70
C ALA A 613 5.56 -21.81 14.31
N ASP A 614 6.48 -21.72 15.26
CA ASP A 614 6.86 -20.48 15.88
C ASP A 614 7.63 -19.60 14.87
N PRO A 615 7.15 -18.40 14.49
CA PRO A 615 7.84 -17.52 13.56
C PRO A 615 9.21 -17.04 14.10
N CYS A 616 9.41 -16.98 15.43
CA CYS A 616 10.69 -16.64 16.04
C CYS A 616 11.79 -17.71 15.80
N GLY A 617 11.41 -18.93 15.41
CA GLY A 617 12.38 -19.94 14.97
C GLY A 617 13.26 -19.48 13.79
N SER A 618 12.83 -18.49 13.03
CA SER A 618 13.62 -17.89 11.94
C SER A 618 14.86 -17.13 12.41
N GLN A 619 14.92 -16.68 13.68
CA GLN A 619 16.07 -15.98 14.25
C GLN A 619 17.33 -16.88 14.30
N ILE A 620 17.17 -18.18 14.42
CA ILE A 620 18.29 -19.13 14.36
C ILE A 620 19.03 -18.98 13.02
N THR A 621 18.30 -18.86 11.92
CA THR A 621 18.89 -18.68 10.59
C THR A 621 19.52 -17.28 10.44
N ILE A 622 18.91 -16.24 11.00
CA ILE A 622 19.46 -14.88 10.96
C ILE A 622 20.80 -14.84 11.71
N HIS A 623 20.84 -15.35 12.94
CA HIS A 623 22.08 -15.36 13.74
C HIS A 623 23.18 -16.21 13.11
N ALA A 624 22.84 -17.32 12.46
CA ALA A 624 23.81 -18.14 11.73
C ALA A 624 24.41 -17.43 10.50
N ARG A 625 23.70 -16.45 9.94
CA ARG A 625 24.13 -15.67 8.77
C ARG A 625 24.65 -14.27 9.13
N ASP A 626 24.70 -13.89 10.42
CA ASP A 626 25.23 -12.59 10.86
C ASP A 626 26.74 -12.49 10.54
N PRO A 627 27.15 -11.59 9.62
CA PRO A 627 28.56 -11.45 9.25
C PRO A 627 29.43 -11.13 10.46
N GLY A 628 28.97 -10.26 11.35
CA GLY A 628 29.73 -9.88 12.56
C GLY A 628 29.90 -11.03 13.54
N ARG A 629 28.96 -11.99 13.59
CA ARG A 629 29.10 -13.22 14.36
C ARG A 629 30.11 -14.15 13.71
N SER A 630 29.98 -14.38 12.41
CA SER A 630 30.88 -15.26 11.66
C SER A 630 32.33 -14.77 11.69
N GLU A 631 32.54 -13.45 11.56
CA GLU A 631 33.87 -12.83 11.73
C GLU A 631 34.43 -13.05 13.13
N PHE A 632 33.61 -12.87 14.17
CA PHE A 632 34.03 -13.11 15.54
C PHE A 632 34.37 -14.58 15.79
N GLU A 633 33.50 -15.49 15.32
CA GLU A 633 33.72 -16.94 15.44
C GLU A 633 35.04 -17.35 14.79
N ALA A 634 35.30 -16.88 13.57
CA ALA A 634 36.54 -17.20 12.85
C ALA A 634 37.78 -16.70 13.62
N VAL A 635 37.79 -15.46 14.09
CA VAL A 635 38.90 -14.92 14.88
C VAL A 635 39.04 -15.69 16.20
N ALA A 636 37.94 -15.91 16.91
CA ALA A 636 37.94 -16.52 18.23
C ALA A 636 38.39 -17.99 18.19
N GLN A 637 37.93 -18.79 17.23
CA GLN A 637 38.34 -20.20 17.11
C GLN A 637 39.81 -20.36 16.84
N HIS A 638 40.36 -19.63 15.88
CA HIS A 638 41.78 -19.70 15.55
C HIS A 638 42.63 -19.13 16.68
N TRP A 639 42.23 -18.06 17.31
CA TRP A 639 42.95 -17.47 18.44
C TRP A 639 42.88 -18.36 19.68
N GLU A 640 41.72 -18.99 19.99
CA GLU A 640 41.62 -19.95 21.10
C GLU A 640 42.57 -21.14 20.90
N THR A 641 42.68 -21.64 19.68
CA THR A 641 43.65 -22.74 19.37
C THR A 641 45.07 -22.31 19.68
N HIS A 642 45.44 -21.08 19.34
CA HIS A 642 46.74 -20.52 19.62
C HIS A 642 46.99 -20.33 21.14
N ILE A 643 46.00 -19.84 21.91
CA ILE A 643 46.08 -19.72 23.38
C ILE A 643 46.24 -21.10 24.02
N ARG A 644 45.50 -22.12 23.59
CA ARG A 644 45.55 -23.47 24.12
C ARG A 644 46.89 -24.18 23.87
N ALA A 645 47.59 -23.80 22.81
CA ALA A 645 48.95 -24.29 22.58
C ALA A 645 49.94 -23.86 23.65
N GLY A 646 49.51 -23.12 24.68
CA GLY A 646 50.28 -22.85 25.90
C GLY A 646 51.29 -21.72 25.80
N ILE A 647 51.20 -20.90 24.76
CA ILE A 647 52.23 -19.87 24.51
C ILE A 647 52.01 -18.62 25.38
N LYS A 648 50.74 -18.20 25.59
CA LYS A 648 50.38 -17.00 26.34
C LYS A 648 48.88 -16.94 26.60
N MET A 649 48.47 -16.28 27.69
CA MET A 649 47.03 -16.13 28.02
C MET A 649 46.47 -14.76 27.66
N GLU A 650 47.29 -13.73 27.58
CA GLU A 650 46.91 -12.34 27.36
C GLU A 650 47.78 -11.70 26.28
N TYR A 651 47.16 -11.01 25.34
CA TYR A 651 47.83 -10.50 24.15
C TYR A 651 47.57 -9.01 23.96
N THR A 652 48.58 -8.25 23.58
CA THR A 652 48.42 -6.93 22.98
C THR A 652 47.93 -7.07 21.54
N VAL A 653 47.40 -6.00 20.93
CA VAL A 653 46.98 -5.98 19.52
C VAL A 653 48.12 -6.46 18.60
N GLN A 654 49.35 -5.98 18.82
CA GLN A 654 50.52 -6.38 18.02
C GLN A 654 50.84 -7.86 18.16
N GLU A 655 50.71 -8.40 19.36
CA GLU A 655 50.98 -9.83 19.62
C GLU A 655 49.93 -10.72 18.96
N ILE A 656 48.64 -10.28 18.88
CA ILE A 656 47.61 -10.99 18.13
C ILE A 656 47.95 -11.01 16.63
N ILE A 657 48.40 -9.89 16.07
CA ILE A 657 48.83 -9.82 14.66
C ILE A 657 50.02 -10.74 14.42
N ASN A 658 51.02 -10.74 15.32
CA ASN A 658 52.20 -11.61 15.22
C ASN A 658 51.81 -13.10 15.31
N ALA A 659 50.85 -13.46 16.17
CA ALA A 659 50.30 -14.82 16.22
C ALA A 659 49.64 -15.21 14.89
N GLY A 660 48.94 -14.28 14.25
CA GLY A 660 48.38 -14.48 12.89
C GLY A 660 49.43 -14.71 11.80
N LEU A 661 50.67 -14.19 11.96
CA LEU A 661 51.75 -14.48 11.01
C LEU A 661 52.23 -15.94 11.05
N ILE A 662 51.96 -16.62 12.16
CA ILE A 662 52.33 -18.03 12.37
C ILE A 662 51.15 -18.94 12.02
N ASP A 663 49.95 -18.53 12.26
CA ASP A 663 48.71 -19.26 11.97
C ASP A 663 47.95 -18.63 10.78
N ASN A 664 47.97 -19.31 9.64
CA ASN A 664 47.30 -18.84 8.41
C ASN A 664 45.78 -18.66 8.56
N GLY A 665 45.12 -19.48 9.41
CA GLY A 665 43.71 -19.36 9.69
C GLY A 665 43.39 -18.09 10.47
N LEU A 666 44.15 -17.84 11.53
CA LEU A 666 44.04 -16.59 12.31
C LEU A 666 44.38 -15.38 11.45
N HIS A 667 45.45 -15.47 10.61
CA HIS A 667 45.79 -14.37 9.68
C HIS A 667 44.63 -14.03 8.75
N THR A 668 44.03 -15.03 8.13
CA THR A 668 42.88 -14.83 7.23
C THR A 668 41.71 -14.19 7.95
N ALA A 669 41.38 -14.65 9.16
CA ALA A 669 40.31 -14.09 9.98
C ALA A 669 40.61 -12.64 10.40
N LEU A 670 41.85 -12.32 10.80
CA LEU A 670 42.26 -10.96 11.14
C LEU A 670 42.24 -10.01 9.93
N MET A 671 42.61 -10.51 8.76
CA MET A 671 42.52 -9.76 7.50
C MET A 671 41.06 -9.41 7.14
N ALA A 672 40.12 -10.33 7.36
CA ALA A 672 38.68 -10.06 7.12
C ALA A 672 38.20 -8.87 7.96
N VAL A 673 38.63 -8.77 9.23
CA VAL A 673 38.09 -7.73 10.16
C VAL A 673 38.95 -6.46 10.22
N ALA A 674 40.24 -6.53 9.87
CA ALA A 674 41.18 -5.43 10.12
C ALA A 674 42.25 -5.22 9.02
N ALA A 675 41.99 -5.60 7.76
CA ALA A 675 42.90 -5.36 6.64
C ALA A 675 43.25 -3.87 6.48
N ASN A 676 44.50 -3.55 6.17
CA ASN A 676 44.89 -2.19 5.85
C ASN A 676 44.34 -1.79 4.46
N ARG A 677 43.99 -0.51 4.29
CA ARG A 677 43.55 0.03 2.99
C ARG A 677 44.64 0.10 1.91
N SER A 678 45.89 0.16 2.35
CA SER A 678 47.06 0.39 1.50
C SER A 678 47.95 -0.85 1.25
N GLY A 679 47.54 -2.07 1.68
CA GLY A 679 48.32 -3.27 1.45
C GLY A 679 47.79 -4.53 2.16
N PRO A 680 48.32 -5.71 1.87
CA PRO A 680 47.87 -7.00 2.39
C PRO A 680 48.37 -7.25 3.82
N MET A 681 48.17 -6.31 4.74
CA MET A 681 48.58 -6.41 6.13
C MET A 681 47.46 -6.04 7.08
N VAL A 682 47.43 -6.64 8.27
CA VAL A 682 46.49 -6.31 9.34
C VAL A 682 46.87 -4.96 9.95
N SER A 683 45.92 -4.07 10.12
CA SER A 683 46.14 -2.76 10.75
C SER A 683 45.92 -2.83 12.25
N ASN A 684 46.88 -2.39 13.03
CA ASN A 684 46.80 -2.29 14.49
C ASN A 684 45.58 -1.45 14.93
N ASP A 685 45.38 -0.28 14.32
CA ASP A 685 44.30 0.63 14.68
C ASP A 685 42.93 0.03 14.39
N ARG A 686 42.79 -0.68 13.26
CA ARG A 686 41.52 -1.32 12.87
C ARG A 686 41.24 -2.53 13.76
N LEU A 687 42.24 -3.37 14.02
CA LEU A 687 42.08 -4.49 14.93
C LEU A 687 41.77 -4.01 16.35
N GLY A 688 42.47 -3.00 16.86
CA GLY A 688 42.18 -2.41 18.17
C GLY A 688 40.76 -1.83 18.29
N ARG A 689 40.23 -1.25 17.21
CA ARG A 689 38.82 -0.79 17.16
C ARG A 689 37.86 -1.97 17.13
N TRP A 690 38.14 -3.00 16.36
CA TRP A 690 37.32 -4.19 16.26
C TRP A 690 37.26 -4.94 17.61
N LEU A 691 38.38 -5.10 18.30
CA LEU A 691 38.46 -5.72 19.63
C LEU A 691 37.62 -4.93 20.65
N ARG A 692 37.74 -3.61 20.68
CA ARG A 692 36.93 -2.75 21.55
C ARG A 692 35.43 -2.80 21.23
N LYS A 693 35.07 -2.87 19.95
CA LYS A 693 33.66 -3.03 19.53
C LYS A 693 33.08 -4.37 20.01
N ASN A 694 33.89 -5.39 20.10
CA ASN A 694 33.49 -6.75 20.51
C ASN A 694 33.87 -7.09 21.96
N GLU A 695 34.32 -6.12 22.77
CA GLU A 695 34.61 -6.32 24.20
C GLU A 695 33.36 -6.86 24.90
N ASP A 696 33.52 -7.87 25.74
CA ASP A 696 32.49 -8.62 26.45
C ASP A 696 31.46 -9.38 25.60
N ARG A 697 31.58 -9.37 24.27
CA ARG A 697 30.74 -10.17 23.38
C ARG A 697 30.99 -11.66 23.58
N ILE A 698 29.88 -12.41 23.67
CA ILE A 698 29.90 -13.88 23.76
C ILE A 698 29.37 -14.44 22.43
N VAL A 699 30.14 -15.36 21.83
CA VAL A 699 29.68 -16.08 20.62
C VAL A 699 30.07 -17.57 20.82
N GLY A 700 29.06 -18.44 20.71
CA GLY A 700 29.22 -19.81 21.15
C GLY A 700 29.48 -19.88 22.66
N ASN A 701 30.66 -20.37 23.05
CA ASN A 701 31.11 -20.46 24.44
C ASN A 701 32.36 -19.59 24.71
N LEU A 702 32.67 -18.65 23.80
CA LEU A 702 33.87 -17.79 23.91
C LEU A 702 33.45 -16.34 24.13
N LYS A 703 34.06 -15.74 25.15
CA LYS A 703 33.90 -14.33 25.49
C LYS A 703 35.18 -13.58 25.26
N LEU A 704 35.19 -12.49 24.50
CA LEU A 704 36.33 -11.60 24.36
C LEU A 704 36.39 -10.65 25.56
N VAL A 705 37.52 -10.63 26.26
CA VAL A 705 37.70 -9.85 27.49
C VAL A 705 38.93 -8.98 27.38
N ARG A 706 38.83 -7.74 27.82
CA ARG A 706 39.97 -6.87 28.09
C ARG A 706 40.46 -7.17 29.50
N SER A 707 41.63 -7.80 29.61
CA SER A 707 42.16 -8.34 30.88
C SER A 707 43.02 -7.35 31.68
N GLY A 708 43.54 -6.28 31.03
CA GLY A 708 44.39 -5.31 31.70
C GLY A 708 45.13 -4.37 30.75
N ILE A 709 46.19 -3.77 31.25
CA ILE A 709 47.10 -2.89 30.50
C ILE A 709 48.55 -3.31 30.82
N ARG A 710 49.39 -3.40 29.79
CA ARG A 710 50.83 -3.64 29.89
C ARG A 710 51.57 -2.64 29.00
N ASP A 711 52.49 -1.89 29.54
CA ASP A 711 53.28 -0.87 28.84
C ASP A 711 52.41 0.17 28.08
N GLY A 712 51.27 0.52 28.65
CA GLY A 712 50.31 1.44 28.03
C GLY A 712 49.38 0.82 26.99
N TYR A 713 49.52 -0.48 26.69
CA TYR A 713 48.70 -1.18 25.70
C TYR A 713 47.63 -2.06 26.37
N SER A 714 46.43 -2.07 25.87
CA SER A 714 45.35 -2.96 26.32
C SER A 714 45.70 -4.42 26.06
N LEU A 715 45.44 -5.27 27.04
CA LEU A 715 45.56 -6.72 26.96
C LEU A 715 44.22 -7.36 26.73
N TRP A 716 44.21 -8.34 25.83
CA TRP A 716 43.01 -9.05 25.40
C TRP A 716 43.15 -10.56 25.60
N THR A 717 42.07 -11.21 25.96
CA THR A 717 41.99 -12.66 26.10
C THR A 717 40.63 -13.19 25.71
N LEU A 718 40.55 -14.47 25.39
CA LEU A 718 39.31 -15.21 25.24
C LEU A 718 39.05 -16.04 26.50
N ARG A 719 37.85 -15.95 27.05
CA ARG A 719 37.41 -16.80 28.18
C ARG A 719 36.28 -17.68 27.74
N ARG A 720 36.24 -18.91 28.22
CA ARG A 720 35.07 -19.77 28.10
C ARG A 720 34.02 -19.37 29.13
N VAL A 721 32.76 -19.31 28.71
CA VAL A 721 31.59 -18.96 29.53
C VAL A 721 30.75 -20.21 29.74
#